data_d550ac01fc1874cc1a5d5c2cd491546f
#
_entry.id   d550ac01fc1874cc1a5d5c2cd491546f
#
_cell.length_a   1.000
_cell.length_b   1.000
_cell.length_c   1.000
_cell.angle_alpha   90.00
_cell.angle_beta   90.00
_cell.angle_gamma   90.00
#
_symmetry.space_group_name_H-M   'P 1'
#
loop_
_entity.id
_entity.type
_entity.pdbx_description
1 polymer ?
#
loop_
_entity_poly.entity_id
_entity_poly.type
_entity_poly.pdbx_seq_one_letter_code
_entity_poly.pdbx_strand_id
1 'polypeptide(L)'
;MKNFKFSLVFVLLCSHLVTFATVNVSLHIVVNDSISIEKCDLCVSDTSNRVAFFAELSEKHIDFQLQQEGNYTFILTDGPIIVCNQSFVIEGDTTLTLEQEARSINLDEVVIVAQSRPQTTATGQIFKLSDTARKSGDPFKALSEIPLLNVDISGQSVKTNEGDSPVILIDGKFVNSGIAPIDPKFIESVEIVEVVNAKYLQMGVSKIIDIHLKRNVPLYTFVDFRTRHDIPLREGFGAANFEVGTSKYAISGNLSGDYMRNDKVNNAISEASGNNSRDLDLNSKSRSLGYDGQLLLKWIPKPTEYFAGVMKKRMSYNRKKGEGHGVYNSSDYHTEQNNRLDEGGWLGAVYYEHSFNDDSRFSAFAKYNRGKYNEEDRRNDVYSTDVNSDERKYWEFEKSNRNQYTLTIDYDGAEHDYGNISGGNNFVHTNDANYDQTVNPHDKAHVNLVSNYSYASYSKMCKRLFVMGSIGLQYMHIQTNDGSNSWWRPRAVATVGLNLPQSQAVRLIYNLDNELPLSSQLSTFNHSTNPWMKIEGNPYLVPMEKHGVTLMYDKTFSKFTTRLFTEYKQHKNMIEKFITNDGDYSIQSYRNNGSWHNYRVGGIFTFRTNGFRATFRCNWQQEKYYHASSNDIVELGGNLKWDFGKFFVYSDILWKNKSYTAVCQTTYQNPSIAHVQVAWQTTKSLYISAGLPYFWGVRAEKTMTNQGDYSNITKTRFKSSSLRPWILISWTIRKNTSQSIDDRMPNY
;
A
#
# COMPACT_ATOMS: atom_id res chain seq x y z
N MET A 1 -9.92 33.07 -11.97
CA MET A 1 -11.11 32.84 -12.80
C MET A 1 -10.88 32.10 -14.12
N LYS A 2 -9.65 32.03 -14.68
CA LYS A 2 -9.38 31.25 -15.90
C LYS A 2 -9.29 29.72 -15.66
N ASN A 3 -8.97 29.28 -14.46
CA ASN A 3 -8.78 27.84 -14.15
C ASN A 3 -10.08 27.09 -13.79
N PHE A 4 -11.18 27.81 -13.53
CA PHE A 4 -12.46 27.18 -13.20
C PHE A 4 -13.20 26.65 -14.46
N LYS A 5 -12.89 27.17 -15.65
CA LYS A 5 -13.52 26.74 -16.92
C LYS A 5 -13.01 25.36 -17.40
N PHE A 6 -11.80 24.95 -17.02
CA PHE A 6 -11.26 23.66 -17.45
C PHE A 6 -11.85 22.47 -16.66
N SER A 7 -12.14 22.66 -15.38
CA SER A 7 -12.81 21.63 -14.56
C SER A 7 -14.25 21.40 -14.99
N LEU A 8 -14.94 22.44 -15.45
CA LEU A 8 -16.34 22.34 -15.91
C LEU A 8 -16.47 21.63 -17.26
N VAL A 9 -15.49 21.81 -18.16
CA VAL A 9 -15.45 21.12 -19.46
C VAL A 9 -15.18 19.63 -19.32
N PHE A 10 -14.36 19.22 -18.33
CA PHE A 10 -14.10 17.79 -18.07
C PHE A 10 -15.33 17.09 -17.47
N VAL A 11 -16.09 17.77 -16.60
CA VAL A 11 -17.36 17.25 -16.06
C VAL A 11 -18.45 17.17 -17.13
N LEU A 12 -18.50 18.15 -18.06
CA LEU A 12 -19.45 18.14 -19.18
C LEU A 12 -19.11 17.11 -20.28
N LEU A 13 -17.83 16.80 -20.51
CA LEU A 13 -17.44 15.74 -21.44
C LEU A 13 -17.79 14.32 -20.93
N CYS A 14 -17.91 14.13 -19.61
CA CYS A 14 -18.39 12.88 -19.04
C CYS A 14 -19.93 12.75 -19.04
N SER A 15 -20.70 13.81 -19.30
CA SER A 15 -22.17 13.77 -19.31
C SER A 15 -22.80 13.23 -20.59
N HIS A 16 -22.01 12.95 -21.63
CA HIS A 16 -22.49 12.32 -22.88
C HIS A 16 -22.25 10.80 -22.88
N LEU A 17 -22.38 10.14 -21.70
CA LEU A 17 -22.42 8.69 -21.64
C LEU A 17 -23.81 8.20 -22.06
N VAL A 18 -23.84 7.60 -23.21
CA VAL A 18 -24.94 6.96 -23.92
C VAL A 18 -25.92 6.27 -22.96
N THR A 19 -27.13 6.77 -22.87
CA THR A 19 -28.26 6.04 -22.31
C THR A 19 -28.64 4.95 -23.30
N PHE A 20 -28.28 3.70 -23.02
CA PHE A 20 -28.86 2.57 -23.74
C PHE A 20 -30.31 2.41 -23.27
N ALA A 21 -31.24 2.32 -24.22
CA ALA A 21 -32.60 1.94 -23.93
C ALA A 21 -32.57 0.50 -23.31
N THR A 22 -33.04 0.35 -22.09
CA THR A 22 -33.21 -0.96 -21.44
C THR A 22 -34.55 -1.54 -21.83
N VAL A 23 -34.59 -2.83 -22.10
CA VAL A 23 -35.80 -3.59 -22.43
C VAL A 23 -36.22 -4.42 -21.23
N ASN A 24 -37.47 -4.29 -20.79
CA ASN A 24 -38.02 -5.08 -19.69
C ASN A 24 -38.51 -6.44 -20.22
N VAL A 25 -38.05 -7.51 -19.58
CA VAL A 25 -38.46 -8.88 -19.91
C VAL A 25 -39.14 -9.49 -18.72
N SER A 26 -40.36 -9.95 -18.91
CA SER A 26 -41.16 -10.73 -17.95
C SER A 26 -41.14 -12.18 -18.40
N LEU A 27 -40.51 -13.09 -17.62
CA LEU A 27 -40.32 -14.49 -18.00
C LEU A 27 -41.11 -15.42 -17.12
N HIS A 28 -42.00 -16.22 -17.73
CA HIS A 28 -42.68 -17.35 -17.11
C HIS A 28 -41.92 -18.65 -17.42
N ILE A 29 -41.69 -19.49 -16.40
CA ILE A 29 -40.97 -20.74 -16.53
C ILE A 29 -41.90 -21.90 -16.27
N VAL A 30 -42.02 -22.79 -17.28
CA VAL A 30 -42.84 -23.99 -17.24
C VAL A 30 -41.94 -25.21 -17.24
N VAL A 31 -41.78 -25.84 -16.07
CA VAL A 31 -40.98 -27.05 -15.88
C VAL A 31 -41.85 -28.17 -15.28
N ASN A 32 -41.44 -29.41 -15.50
CA ASN A 32 -42.10 -30.58 -14.95
C ASN A 32 -42.06 -30.59 -13.41
N ASP A 33 -43.06 -31.12 -12.74
CA ASP A 33 -43.19 -31.17 -11.27
C ASP A 33 -42.04 -31.92 -10.57
N SER A 34 -41.22 -32.67 -11.31
CA SER A 34 -40.01 -33.32 -10.77
C SER A 34 -38.82 -32.38 -10.57
N ILE A 35 -38.88 -31.16 -11.06
CA ILE A 35 -37.80 -30.16 -10.99
C ILE A 35 -38.17 -29.05 -9.99
N SER A 36 -37.34 -28.87 -8.95
CA SER A 36 -37.52 -27.79 -8.00
C SER A 36 -36.92 -26.52 -8.58
N ILE A 37 -37.75 -25.51 -8.82
CA ILE A 37 -37.31 -24.24 -9.40
C ILE A 37 -36.29 -23.51 -8.49
N GLU A 38 -36.34 -23.70 -7.18
CA GLU A 38 -35.42 -23.12 -6.20
C GLU A 38 -33.96 -23.65 -6.32
N LYS A 39 -33.74 -24.70 -7.13
CA LYS A 39 -32.43 -25.26 -7.43
C LYS A 39 -31.95 -24.90 -8.84
N CYS A 40 -32.73 -24.12 -9.55
CA CYS A 40 -32.45 -23.79 -10.94
C CYS A 40 -31.85 -22.42 -11.06
N ASP A 41 -30.87 -22.33 -12.00
CA ASP A 41 -30.22 -21.09 -12.40
C ASP A 41 -30.66 -20.72 -13.82
N LEU A 42 -31.04 -19.45 -14.01
CA LEU A 42 -31.35 -18.90 -15.32
C LEU A 42 -30.17 -18.09 -15.84
N CYS A 43 -29.69 -18.45 -17.03
CA CYS A 43 -28.67 -17.72 -17.76
C CYS A 43 -29.22 -17.24 -19.10
N VAL A 44 -29.12 -15.93 -19.39
CA VAL A 44 -29.50 -15.32 -20.67
C VAL A 44 -28.27 -14.79 -21.36
N SER A 45 -27.98 -15.23 -22.58
CA SER A 45 -26.80 -14.82 -23.34
C SER A 45 -27.17 -14.23 -24.71
N ASP A 46 -26.35 -13.30 -25.21
CA ASP A 46 -26.47 -12.76 -26.57
C ASP A 46 -25.90 -13.72 -27.63
N THR A 47 -26.03 -13.37 -28.91
CA THR A 47 -25.51 -14.16 -30.05
C THR A 47 -23.98 -14.34 -30.04
N SER A 48 -23.26 -13.61 -29.22
CA SER A 48 -21.81 -13.73 -29.01
C SER A 48 -21.48 -14.57 -27.77
N ASN A 49 -22.45 -15.31 -27.22
CA ASN A 49 -22.34 -16.07 -25.95
C ASN A 49 -21.93 -15.23 -24.73
N ARG A 50 -22.25 -13.94 -24.71
CA ARG A 50 -22.04 -13.10 -23.54
C ARG A 50 -23.28 -13.13 -22.68
N VAL A 51 -23.09 -13.38 -21.39
CA VAL A 51 -24.17 -13.40 -20.42
C VAL A 51 -24.73 -11.98 -20.27
N ALA A 52 -25.98 -11.80 -20.66
CA ALA A 52 -26.72 -10.54 -20.52
C ALA A 52 -27.48 -10.46 -19.20
N PHE A 53 -27.93 -11.62 -18.67
CA PHE A 53 -28.59 -11.73 -17.38
C PHE A 53 -28.33 -13.12 -16.76
N PHE A 54 -28.23 -13.18 -15.43
CA PHE A 54 -28.12 -14.43 -14.66
C PHE A 54 -28.86 -14.27 -13.33
N ALA A 55 -29.63 -15.29 -12.93
CA ALA A 55 -30.30 -15.34 -11.64
C ALA A 55 -30.45 -16.78 -11.14
N GLU A 56 -30.29 -16.96 -9.83
CA GLU A 56 -30.78 -18.13 -9.09
C GLU A 56 -32.30 -17.92 -8.89
N LEU A 57 -33.11 -18.91 -9.23
CA LEU A 57 -34.55 -18.77 -9.23
C LEU A 57 -35.14 -19.13 -7.87
N SER A 58 -36.09 -18.33 -7.39
CA SER A 58 -36.93 -18.62 -6.23
C SER A 58 -38.39 -18.90 -6.62
N GLU A 59 -38.81 -18.45 -7.78
CA GLU A 59 -40.20 -18.54 -8.28
C GLU A 59 -40.22 -18.86 -9.77
N LYS A 60 -41.37 -19.33 -10.30
CA LYS A 60 -41.59 -19.64 -11.72
C LYS A 60 -41.79 -18.37 -12.58
N HIS A 61 -41.68 -17.21 -12.01
CA HIS A 61 -41.79 -15.92 -12.70
C HIS A 61 -40.68 -15.00 -12.28
N ILE A 62 -40.02 -14.34 -13.26
CA ILE A 62 -38.94 -13.38 -13.01
C ILE A 62 -39.00 -12.20 -14.00
N ASP A 63 -38.90 -11.01 -13.46
CA ASP A 63 -38.82 -9.76 -14.23
C ASP A 63 -37.38 -9.23 -14.18
N PHE A 64 -36.82 -8.90 -15.34
CA PHE A 64 -35.47 -8.36 -15.46
C PHE A 64 -35.32 -7.45 -16.66
N GLN A 65 -34.17 -6.78 -16.77
CA GLN A 65 -33.86 -5.83 -17.83
C GLN A 65 -32.68 -6.30 -18.67
N LEU A 66 -32.82 -6.20 -19.99
CA LEU A 66 -31.75 -6.34 -20.97
C LEU A 66 -31.28 -4.98 -21.44
N GLN A 67 -30.00 -4.86 -21.78
CA GLN A 67 -29.38 -3.57 -22.12
C GLN A 67 -29.70 -3.09 -23.56
N GLN A 68 -30.21 -3.96 -24.42
CA GLN A 68 -30.56 -3.67 -25.81
C GLN A 68 -31.50 -4.74 -26.37
N GLU A 69 -32.19 -4.38 -27.45
CA GLU A 69 -32.94 -5.33 -28.27
C GLU A 69 -31.99 -6.29 -29.00
N GLY A 70 -32.45 -7.51 -29.33
CA GLY A 70 -31.65 -8.48 -30.05
C GLY A 70 -32.06 -9.94 -29.82
N ASN A 71 -31.27 -10.86 -30.37
CA ASN A 71 -31.45 -12.30 -30.17
C ASN A 71 -30.75 -12.76 -28.90
N TYR A 72 -31.49 -13.43 -28.00
CA TYR A 72 -30.98 -13.95 -26.74
C TYR A 72 -31.30 -15.42 -26.58
N THR A 73 -30.37 -16.17 -26.02
CA THR A 73 -30.56 -17.57 -25.64
C THR A 73 -30.73 -17.67 -24.13
N PHE A 74 -31.85 -18.30 -23.74
CA PHE A 74 -32.22 -18.52 -22.35
C PHE A 74 -31.91 -19.96 -21.99
N ILE A 75 -31.10 -20.18 -21.00
CA ILE A 75 -30.70 -21.51 -20.52
C ILE A 75 -31.08 -21.64 -19.05
N LEU A 76 -31.88 -22.64 -18.75
CA LEU A 76 -32.25 -23.01 -17.40
C LEU A 76 -31.50 -24.26 -17.00
N THR A 77 -30.81 -24.24 -15.84
CA THR A 77 -30.01 -25.38 -15.36
C THR A 77 -30.38 -25.77 -13.95
N ASP A 78 -30.34 -27.09 -13.64
CA ASP A 78 -30.40 -27.66 -12.30
C ASP A 78 -29.06 -28.33 -12.01
N GLY A 79 -28.17 -27.59 -11.36
CA GLY A 79 -26.77 -27.96 -11.20
C GLY A 79 -26.08 -28.20 -12.57
N PRO A 80 -25.58 -29.43 -12.86
CA PRO A 80 -24.89 -29.70 -14.15
C PRO A 80 -25.88 -30.03 -15.31
N ILE A 81 -27.15 -30.05 -15.08
CA ILE A 81 -28.15 -30.49 -16.06
C ILE A 81 -28.84 -29.28 -16.69
N ILE A 82 -28.85 -29.19 -18.03
CA ILE A 82 -29.66 -28.21 -18.75
C ILE A 82 -31.11 -28.72 -18.75
N VAL A 83 -31.99 -27.96 -18.11
CA VAL A 83 -33.43 -28.22 -18.03
C VAL A 83 -34.12 -27.69 -19.28
N CYS A 84 -33.72 -26.50 -19.75
CA CYS A 84 -34.29 -25.87 -20.92
C CYS A 84 -33.26 -24.98 -21.60
N ASN A 85 -33.30 -24.90 -22.94
CA ASN A 85 -32.46 -24.03 -23.75
C ASN A 85 -33.29 -23.52 -24.95
N GLN A 86 -33.61 -22.23 -24.96
CA GLN A 86 -34.48 -21.64 -25.96
C GLN A 86 -34.01 -20.24 -26.34
N SER A 87 -34.10 -19.90 -27.63
CA SER A 87 -33.69 -18.59 -28.12
C SER A 87 -34.92 -17.74 -28.48
N PHE A 88 -34.86 -16.45 -28.09
CA PHE A 88 -35.91 -15.48 -28.37
C PHE A 88 -35.34 -14.23 -29.04
N VAL A 89 -36.17 -13.64 -29.90
CA VAL A 89 -35.90 -12.30 -30.44
C VAL A 89 -36.63 -11.28 -29.57
N ILE A 90 -35.89 -10.34 -29.01
CA ILE A 90 -36.42 -9.31 -28.13
C ILE A 90 -36.43 -7.98 -28.92
N GLU A 91 -37.62 -7.45 -29.22
CA GLU A 91 -37.83 -6.21 -30.00
C GLU A 91 -38.54 -5.12 -29.18
N GLY A 92 -38.38 -5.13 -27.85
CA GLY A 92 -39.00 -4.20 -26.89
C GLY A 92 -39.46 -4.94 -25.63
N ASP A 93 -40.17 -4.23 -24.75
CA ASP A 93 -40.69 -4.79 -23.52
C ASP A 93 -41.60 -5.98 -23.87
N THR A 94 -41.31 -7.16 -23.29
CA THR A 94 -41.94 -8.41 -23.71
C THR A 94 -42.17 -9.39 -22.55
N THR A 95 -43.20 -10.22 -22.71
CA THR A 95 -43.43 -11.35 -21.82
C THR A 95 -43.17 -12.66 -22.57
N LEU A 96 -42.31 -13.50 -22.00
CA LEU A 96 -41.87 -14.76 -22.60
C LEU A 96 -42.23 -15.93 -21.72
N THR A 97 -42.39 -17.10 -22.36
CA THR A 97 -42.57 -18.39 -21.65
C THR A 97 -41.39 -19.30 -22.05
N LEU A 98 -40.67 -19.80 -21.06
CA LEU A 98 -39.58 -20.76 -21.22
C LEU A 98 -40.14 -22.15 -20.85
N GLU A 99 -40.30 -23.04 -21.80
CA GLU A 99 -40.88 -24.37 -21.61
C GLU A 99 -39.80 -25.46 -21.66
N GLN A 100 -39.91 -26.45 -20.77
CA GLN A 100 -39.01 -27.59 -20.75
C GLN A 100 -39.24 -28.48 -21.98
N GLU A 101 -38.25 -28.63 -22.86
CA GLU A 101 -38.27 -29.64 -23.92
C GLU A 101 -37.96 -31.04 -23.37
N ALA A 102 -38.64 -32.07 -23.88
CA ALA A 102 -38.60 -33.46 -23.38
C ALA A 102 -37.27 -34.21 -23.68
N ARG A 103 -36.14 -33.55 -23.80
CA ARG A 103 -34.82 -34.19 -24.03
C ARG A 103 -33.77 -33.70 -23.04
N SER A 104 -33.26 -34.62 -22.21
CA SER A 104 -32.03 -34.39 -21.47
C SER A 104 -30.83 -34.53 -22.41
N ILE A 105 -30.10 -33.46 -22.62
CA ILE A 105 -28.79 -33.48 -23.32
C ILE A 105 -27.72 -33.38 -22.21
N ASN A 106 -26.92 -34.45 -22.06
CA ASN A 106 -25.68 -34.35 -21.30
C ASN A 106 -24.69 -33.48 -22.10
N LEU A 107 -24.37 -32.29 -21.62
CA LEU A 107 -23.34 -31.47 -22.19
C LEU A 107 -22.00 -31.82 -21.53
N ASP A 108 -20.98 -32.04 -22.35
CA ASP A 108 -19.60 -31.89 -21.94
C ASP A 108 -19.42 -30.50 -21.37
N GLU A 109 -18.73 -30.41 -20.25
CA GLU A 109 -18.53 -29.27 -19.35
C GLU A 109 -18.56 -27.89 -20.06
N VAL A 110 -19.71 -27.22 -20.07
CA VAL A 110 -19.78 -25.81 -20.47
C VAL A 110 -19.19 -25.00 -19.32
N VAL A 111 -17.94 -24.62 -19.44
CA VAL A 111 -17.32 -23.69 -18.50
C VAL A 111 -17.94 -22.31 -18.70
N ILE A 112 -19.07 -22.05 -18.03
CA ILE A 112 -19.61 -20.70 -17.92
C ILE A 112 -18.63 -19.93 -17.04
N VAL A 113 -17.71 -19.19 -17.67
CA VAL A 113 -16.89 -18.19 -16.96
C VAL A 113 -17.80 -17.00 -16.67
N ALA A 114 -18.73 -17.17 -15.75
CA ALA A 114 -19.40 -16.06 -15.11
C ALA A 114 -18.34 -15.35 -14.26
N GLN A 115 -17.73 -14.30 -14.81
CA GLN A 115 -16.95 -13.39 -13.99
C GLN A 115 -17.93 -12.77 -13.02
N SER A 116 -17.94 -13.25 -11.75
CA SER A 116 -18.77 -12.68 -10.72
C SER A 116 -18.45 -11.18 -10.64
N ARG A 117 -19.46 -10.34 -10.91
CA ARG A 117 -19.32 -8.89 -10.74
C ARG A 117 -18.93 -8.63 -9.28
N PRO A 118 -17.99 -7.74 -9.01
CA PRO A 118 -17.65 -7.42 -7.64
C PRO A 118 -18.90 -6.90 -6.92
N GLN A 119 -19.16 -7.42 -5.75
CA GLN A 119 -20.22 -6.90 -4.90
C GLN A 119 -19.71 -5.63 -4.24
N THR A 120 -20.34 -4.50 -4.51
CA THR A 120 -19.99 -3.22 -3.88
C THR A 120 -20.56 -3.20 -2.47
N THR A 121 -19.69 -3.03 -1.48
CA THR A 121 -20.07 -2.84 -0.07
C THR A 121 -20.07 -1.35 0.29
N ALA A 122 -20.49 -1.06 1.50
CA ALA A 122 -20.42 0.28 2.08
C ALA A 122 -19.00 0.85 2.09
N THR A 123 -18.03 0.01 2.43
CA THR A 123 -16.65 0.37 2.69
C THR A 123 -15.72 0.06 1.53
N GLY A 124 -16.15 -0.74 0.56
CA GLY A 124 -15.29 -1.17 -0.52
C GLY A 124 -15.96 -2.09 -1.54
N GLN A 125 -15.29 -3.16 -1.91
CA GLN A 125 -15.74 -4.13 -2.88
C GLN A 125 -15.32 -5.55 -2.49
N ILE A 126 -16.23 -6.53 -2.64
CA ILE A 126 -15.95 -7.94 -2.43
C ILE A 126 -15.79 -8.62 -3.79
N PHE A 127 -14.73 -9.40 -3.94
CA PHE A 127 -14.39 -10.16 -5.12
C PHE A 127 -14.42 -11.66 -4.81
N LYS A 128 -15.09 -12.44 -5.65
CA LYS A 128 -14.95 -13.90 -5.66
C LYS A 128 -13.90 -14.28 -6.71
N LEU A 129 -12.97 -15.14 -6.33
CA LEU A 129 -11.92 -15.62 -7.25
C LEU A 129 -12.51 -16.66 -8.20
N SER A 130 -12.03 -16.65 -9.46
CA SER A 130 -12.37 -17.70 -10.43
C SER A 130 -11.81 -19.06 -10.01
N ASP A 131 -12.37 -20.14 -10.53
CA ASP A 131 -11.85 -21.49 -10.30
C ASP A 131 -10.42 -21.65 -10.81
N THR A 132 -10.08 -20.99 -11.90
CA THR A 132 -8.70 -20.97 -12.43
C THR A 132 -7.76 -20.32 -11.42
N ALA A 133 -8.14 -19.18 -10.83
CA ALA A 133 -7.35 -18.52 -9.80
C ALA A 133 -7.22 -19.38 -8.54
N ARG A 134 -8.31 -20.02 -8.09
CA ARG A 134 -8.29 -20.94 -6.95
C ARG A 134 -7.40 -22.17 -7.18
N LYS A 135 -7.38 -22.70 -8.41
CA LYS A 135 -6.54 -23.84 -8.79
C LYS A 135 -5.07 -23.47 -9.07
N SER A 136 -4.72 -22.19 -9.01
CA SER A 136 -3.36 -21.72 -9.32
C SER A 136 -2.28 -22.23 -8.38
N GLY A 137 -2.66 -22.59 -7.15
CA GLY A 137 -1.73 -23.04 -6.11
C GLY A 137 -0.87 -21.91 -5.51
N ASP A 138 -1.04 -20.66 -5.96
CA ASP A 138 -0.32 -19.50 -5.49
C ASP A 138 -1.28 -18.36 -5.15
N PRO A 139 -1.35 -17.88 -3.88
CA PRO A 139 -2.29 -16.83 -3.48
C PRO A 139 -2.01 -15.49 -4.15
N PHE A 140 -0.74 -15.17 -4.46
CA PHE A 140 -0.42 -13.94 -5.18
C PHE A 140 -0.91 -14.00 -6.62
N LYS A 141 -0.76 -15.16 -7.28
CA LYS A 141 -1.32 -15.37 -8.61
C LYS A 141 -2.85 -15.28 -8.57
N ALA A 142 -3.49 -15.86 -7.57
CA ALA A 142 -4.93 -15.77 -7.38
C ALA A 142 -5.41 -14.33 -7.15
N LEU A 143 -4.79 -13.60 -6.22
CA LEU A 143 -5.13 -12.19 -5.95
C LEU A 143 -4.85 -11.27 -7.13
N SER A 144 -3.95 -11.67 -8.03
CA SER A 144 -3.67 -10.88 -9.22
C SER A 144 -4.85 -10.77 -10.18
N GLU A 145 -5.88 -11.56 -10.00
CA GLU A 145 -7.14 -11.45 -10.74
C GLU A 145 -7.94 -10.21 -10.33
N ILE A 146 -7.76 -9.70 -9.09
CA ILE A 146 -8.54 -8.59 -8.55
C ILE A 146 -8.12 -7.26 -9.22
N PRO A 147 -9.05 -6.52 -9.85
CA PRO A 147 -8.72 -5.34 -10.66
C PRO A 147 -8.08 -4.19 -9.89
N LEU A 148 -8.38 -4.06 -8.59
CA LEU A 148 -7.92 -2.97 -7.74
C LEU A 148 -6.51 -3.20 -7.16
N LEU A 149 -5.93 -4.39 -7.38
CA LEU A 149 -4.64 -4.76 -6.82
C LEU A 149 -3.54 -4.81 -7.87
N ASN A 150 -2.39 -4.33 -7.50
CA ASN A 150 -1.13 -4.53 -8.21
C ASN A 150 -0.30 -5.57 -7.44
N VAL A 151 -0.25 -6.79 -7.97
CA VAL A 151 0.40 -7.93 -7.31
C VAL A 151 1.68 -8.30 -8.05
N ASP A 152 2.80 -8.24 -7.35
CA ASP A 152 4.06 -8.83 -7.80
C ASP A 152 4.12 -10.28 -7.28
N ILE A 153 3.91 -11.23 -8.18
CA ILE A 153 3.89 -12.66 -7.83
C ILE A 153 5.28 -13.12 -7.41
N SER A 154 6.32 -12.71 -8.10
CA SER A 154 7.70 -13.12 -7.80
C SER A 154 8.25 -12.42 -6.56
N GLY A 155 7.93 -11.15 -6.37
CA GLY A 155 8.25 -10.38 -5.17
C GLY A 155 7.34 -10.70 -3.97
N GLN A 156 6.27 -11.49 -4.16
CA GLN A 156 5.26 -11.82 -3.15
C GLN A 156 4.74 -10.56 -2.44
N SER A 157 4.44 -9.52 -3.20
CA SER A 157 3.91 -8.28 -2.66
C SER A 157 2.59 -7.89 -3.31
N VAL A 158 1.72 -7.29 -2.51
CA VAL A 158 0.42 -6.78 -2.93
C VAL A 158 0.38 -5.30 -2.62
N LYS A 159 0.07 -4.51 -3.64
CA LYS A 159 -0.16 -3.07 -3.54
C LYS A 159 -1.51 -2.74 -4.14
N THR A 160 -2.04 -1.59 -3.81
CA THR A 160 -3.16 -1.04 -4.57
C THR A 160 -2.68 -0.45 -5.89
N ASN A 161 -3.59 -0.19 -6.81
CA ASN A 161 -3.22 0.46 -8.09
C ASN A 161 -2.71 1.89 -7.88
N GLU A 162 -3.03 2.54 -6.76
CA GLU A 162 -2.48 3.84 -6.37
C GLU A 162 -1.04 3.75 -5.86
N GLY A 163 -0.57 2.54 -5.59
CA GLY A 163 0.79 2.28 -5.08
C GLY A 163 0.87 2.13 -3.56
N ASP A 164 -0.26 2.29 -2.85
CA ASP A 164 -0.32 2.09 -1.40
C ASP A 164 -0.08 0.64 -1.03
N SER A 165 0.56 0.42 0.11
CA SER A 165 0.72 -0.91 0.72
C SER A 165 -0.43 -1.13 1.71
N PRO A 166 -1.46 -1.91 1.35
CA PRO A 166 -2.61 -2.14 2.22
C PRO A 166 -2.23 -3.05 3.39
N VAL A 167 -2.98 -2.95 4.48
CA VAL A 167 -2.94 -3.98 5.52
C VAL A 167 -3.74 -5.18 5.05
N ILE A 168 -3.19 -6.38 5.28
CA ILE A 168 -3.86 -7.63 4.93
C ILE A 168 -4.44 -8.23 6.21
N LEU A 169 -5.73 -8.51 6.15
CA LEU A 169 -6.46 -9.26 7.18
C LEU A 169 -6.84 -10.64 6.64
N ILE A 170 -7.03 -11.59 7.52
CA ILE A 170 -7.62 -12.88 7.23
C ILE A 170 -8.81 -13.06 8.18
N ASP A 171 -10.02 -13.17 7.63
CA ASP A 171 -11.28 -13.23 8.39
C ASP A 171 -11.42 -12.07 9.39
N GLY A 172 -11.08 -10.85 8.96
CA GLY A 172 -11.10 -9.63 9.77
C GLY A 172 -9.95 -9.50 10.76
N LYS A 173 -9.01 -10.46 10.84
CA LYS A 173 -7.95 -10.53 11.83
C LYS A 173 -6.61 -10.11 11.27
N PHE A 174 -5.88 -9.29 12.01
CA PHE A 174 -4.56 -8.83 11.61
C PHE A 174 -3.54 -9.97 11.56
N VAL A 175 -2.88 -10.15 10.41
CA VAL A 175 -1.93 -11.24 10.18
C VAL A 175 -0.59 -10.70 9.71
N ASN A 176 0.44 -10.87 10.52
CA ASN A 176 1.80 -10.47 10.17
C ASN A 176 2.56 -11.49 9.29
N SER A 177 2.03 -12.72 9.12
CA SER A 177 2.68 -13.77 8.32
C SER A 177 2.53 -13.59 6.81
N GLY A 178 1.73 -12.61 6.37
CA GLY A 178 1.40 -12.43 4.96
C GLY A 178 0.44 -13.50 4.44
N ILE A 179 0.25 -13.51 3.13
CA ILE A 179 -0.70 -14.42 2.45
C ILE A 179 -0.04 -15.67 1.85
N ALA A 180 1.29 -15.71 1.81
CA ALA A 180 2.03 -16.80 1.18
C ALA A 180 1.63 -18.21 1.67
N PRO A 181 1.31 -18.43 2.96
CA PRO A 181 0.86 -19.74 3.45
C PRO A 181 -0.51 -20.17 2.95
N ILE A 182 -1.36 -19.24 2.47
CA ILE A 182 -2.74 -19.54 2.09
C ILE A 182 -2.77 -20.34 0.78
N ASP A 183 -3.43 -21.50 0.79
CA ASP A 183 -3.78 -22.19 -0.45
C ASP A 183 -5.03 -21.51 -1.05
N PRO A 184 -4.97 -20.99 -2.29
CA PRO A 184 -6.09 -20.27 -2.90
C PRO A 184 -7.42 -21.02 -2.93
N LYS A 185 -7.39 -22.34 -2.93
CA LYS A 185 -8.63 -23.16 -2.89
C LYS A 185 -9.47 -22.95 -1.63
N PHE A 186 -8.84 -22.45 -0.54
CA PHE A 186 -9.53 -22.13 0.70
C PHE A 186 -10.00 -20.68 0.76
N ILE A 187 -9.67 -19.83 -0.20
CA ILE A 187 -10.18 -18.47 -0.28
C ILE A 187 -11.62 -18.52 -0.76
N GLU A 188 -12.53 -18.00 0.03
CA GLU A 188 -13.94 -17.84 -0.30
C GLU A 188 -14.15 -16.55 -1.08
N SER A 189 -13.70 -15.44 -0.51
CA SER A 189 -13.78 -14.11 -1.13
C SER A 189 -12.64 -13.21 -0.64
N VAL A 190 -12.48 -12.08 -1.30
CA VAL A 190 -11.50 -11.04 -0.95
C VAL A 190 -12.21 -9.70 -0.94
N GLU A 191 -12.25 -9.05 0.20
CA GLU A 191 -12.79 -7.71 0.35
C GLU A 191 -11.66 -6.66 0.29
N ILE A 192 -11.84 -5.68 -0.58
CA ILE A 192 -10.97 -4.49 -0.63
C ILE A 192 -11.71 -3.37 0.10
N VAL A 193 -11.27 -3.07 1.32
CA VAL A 193 -11.83 -2.00 2.14
C VAL A 193 -11.09 -0.71 1.83
N GLU A 194 -11.80 0.24 1.24
CA GLU A 194 -11.27 1.53 0.82
C GLU A 194 -11.58 2.66 1.83
N VAL A 195 -12.62 2.45 2.62
CA VAL A 195 -12.99 3.33 3.72
C VAL A 195 -12.72 2.60 5.03
N VAL A 196 -11.56 2.86 5.58
CA VAL A 196 -11.13 2.24 6.83
C VAL A 196 -11.70 2.98 8.03
N ASN A 197 -12.03 2.25 9.10
CA ASN A 197 -12.49 2.86 10.33
C ASN A 197 -11.36 3.59 11.09
N ALA A 198 -11.71 4.35 12.13
CA ALA A 198 -10.76 5.15 12.90
C ALA A 198 -9.62 4.32 13.52
N LYS A 199 -9.87 3.06 13.87
CA LYS A 199 -8.87 2.10 14.37
C LYS A 199 -7.67 1.98 13.42
N TYR A 200 -7.93 1.76 12.14
CA TYR A 200 -6.87 1.54 11.16
C TYR A 200 -6.22 2.85 10.69
N LEU A 201 -6.98 3.94 10.62
CA LEU A 201 -6.44 5.26 10.31
C LEU A 201 -5.38 5.72 11.31
N GLN A 202 -5.56 5.40 12.60
CA GLN A 202 -4.56 5.66 13.63
C GLN A 202 -3.25 4.91 13.41
N MET A 203 -3.33 3.73 12.79
CA MET A 203 -2.16 2.92 12.43
C MET A 203 -1.50 3.42 11.14
N GLY A 204 -1.99 4.51 10.54
CA GLY A 204 -1.52 5.02 9.25
C GLY A 204 -2.00 4.18 8.06
N VAL A 205 -3.03 3.35 8.26
CA VAL A 205 -3.56 2.44 7.23
C VAL A 205 -4.65 3.16 6.45
N SER A 206 -4.45 3.28 5.15
CA SER A 206 -5.42 3.90 4.24
C SER A 206 -6.34 2.90 3.55
N LYS A 207 -5.92 1.63 3.43
CA LYS A 207 -6.66 0.56 2.75
C LYS A 207 -6.40 -0.79 3.37
N ILE A 208 -7.40 -1.68 3.30
CA ILE A 208 -7.33 -3.04 3.83
C ILE A 208 -7.71 -4.02 2.72
N ILE A 209 -7.04 -5.17 2.71
CA ILE A 209 -7.43 -6.37 1.97
C ILE A 209 -7.84 -7.41 3.01
N ASP A 210 -9.12 -7.74 3.08
CA ASP A 210 -9.59 -8.82 3.96
C ASP A 210 -9.86 -10.07 3.14
N ILE A 211 -9.17 -11.17 3.48
CA ILE A 211 -9.26 -12.45 2.79
C ILE A 211 -10.13 -13.37 3.64
N HIS A 212 -11.32 -13.65 3.17
CA HIS A 212 -12.25 -14.57 3.83
C HIS A 212 -11.93 -16.00 3.43
N LEU A 213 -11.73 -16.87 4.43
CA LEU A 213 -11.42 -18.28 4.21
C LEU A 213 -12.66 -19.16 4.47
N LYS A 214 -12.73 -20.30 3.77
CA LYS A 214 -13.69 -21.35 4.05
C LYS A 214 -13.49 -21.91 5.46
N ARG A 215 -14.57 -22.26 6.15
CA ARG A 215 -14.57 -22.57 7.59
C ARG A 215 -13.67 -23.73 8.05
N ASN A 216 -13.31 -24.67 7.18
CA ASN A 216 -12.56 -25.87 7.55
C ASN A 216 -11.20 -25.92 6.84
N VAL A 217 -10.17 -25.41 7.50
CA VAL A 217 -8.79 -25.54 7.02
C VAL A 217 -8.12 -26.69 7.79
N PRO A 218 -7.77 -27.82 7.11
CA PRO A 218 -7.09 -28.95 7.74
C PRO A 218 -5.67 -28.58 8.18
N LEU A 219 -5.00 -29.47 8.91
CA LEU A 219 -3.58 -29.29 9.23
C LEU A 219 -2.79 -29.06 7.94
N TYR A 220 -2.05 -27.98 7.89
CA TYR A 220 -1.21 -27.63 6.76
C TYR A 220 0.23 -27.34 7.22
N THR A 221 1.15 -27.59 6.31
CA THR A 221 2.54 -27.18 6.41
C THR A 221 2.90 -26.39 5.16
N PHE A 222 3.51 -25.25 5.38
CA PHE A 222 4.01 -24.35 4.35
C PHE A 222 5.50 -24.09 4.61
N VAL A 223 6.32 -24.22 3.57
CA VAL A 223 7.72 -23.80 3.56
C VAL A 223 7.99 -23.10 2.25
N ASP A 224 8.64 -21.95 2.30
CA ASP A 224 9.00 -21.16 1.12
C ASP A 224 10.46 -20.71 1.23
N PHE A 225 11.25 -21.03 0.22
CA PHE A 225 12.60 -20.54 0.04
C PHE A 225 12.65 -19.64 -1.16
N ARG A 226 13.18 -18.45 -0.96
CA ARG A 226 13.26 -17.45 -2.03
C ARG A 226 14.61 -16.78 -2.02
N THR A 227 15.21 -16.68 -3.19
CA THR A 227 16.48 -15.96 -3.35
C THR A 227 16.49 -15.21 -4.68
N ARG A 228 16.99 -13.98 -4.65
CA ARG A 228 17.20 -13.14 -5.82
C ARG A 228 18.58 -12.55 -5.80
N HIS A 229 19.28 -12.65 -6.91
CA HIS A 229 20.60 -12.04 -7.06
C HIS A 229 20.72 -11.38 -8.43
N ASP A 230 21.34 -10.20 -8.45
CA ASP A 230 21.74 -9.57 -9.71
C ASP A 230 23.00 -10.25 -10.28
N ILE A 231 23.21 -10.07 -11.56
CA ILE A 231 24.44 -10.44 -12.23
C ILE A 231 25.25 -9.15 -12.36
N PRO A 232 26.34 -8.95 -11.61
CA PRO A 232 27.36 -9.85 -11.08
C PRO A 232 27.42 -10.04 -9.55
N LEU A 233 26.31 -10.28 -8.88
CA LEU A 233 26.22 -10.54 -7.43
C LEU A 233 26.57 -9.31 -6.54
N ARG A 234 26.04 -8.15 -6.92
CA ARG A 234 26.22 -6.90 -6.15
C ARG A 234 25.02 -6.59 -5.25
N GLU A 235 23.85 -7.11 -5.63
CA GLU A 235 22.62 -6.98 -4.86
C GLU A 235 21.92 -8.32 -4.81
N GLY A 236 21.38 -8.66 -3.66
CA GLY A 236 20.58 -9.85 -3.54
C GLY A 236 19.91 -9.97 -2.18
N PHE A 237 18.99 -10.89 -2.11
CA PHE A 237 18.39 -11.33 -0.84
C PHE A 237 18.13 -12.83 -0.85
N GLY A 238 18.07 -13.39 0.34
CA GLY A 238 17.56 -14.73 0.60
C GLY A 238 16.52 -14.68 1.71
N ALA A 239 15.46 -15.47 1.60
CA ALA A 239 14.42 -15.58 2.60
C ALA A 239 13.97 -17.04 2.74
N ALA A 240 13.72 -17.44 3.97
CA ALA A 240 13.08 -18.71 4.32
C ALA A 240 11.87 -18.42 5.20
N ASN A 241 10.71 -18.90 4.79
CA ASN A 241 9.45 -18.78 5.50
C ASN A 241 8.93 -20.16 5.81
N PHE A 242 8.33 -20.34 6.98
CA PHE A 242 7.57 -21.54 7.32
C PHE A 242 6.30 -21.19 8.07
N GLU A 243 5.30 -22.02 7.92
CA GLU A 243 4.09 -22.00 8.74
C GLU A 243 3.55 -23.43 8.91
N VAL A 244 3.19 -23.78 10.13
CA VAL A 244 2.50 -25.02 10.45
C VAL A 244 1.29 -24.66 11.27
N GLY A 245 0.11 -25.10 10.85
CA GLY A 245 -1.10 -24.72 11.55
C GLY A 245 -2.34 -25.50 11.17
N THR A 246 -3.39 -25.20 11.92
CA THR A 246 -4.76 -25.65 11.73
C THR A 246 -5.68 -24.44 11.79
N SER A 247 -6.99 -24.66 11.70
CA SER A 247 -7.98 -23.58 11.97
C SER A 247 -7.88 -23.03 13.40
N LYS A 248 -7.25 -23.75 14.36
CA LYS A 248 -7.21 -23.36 15.78
C LYS A 248 -5.87 -22.76 16.23
N TYR A 249 -4.76 -23.16 15.63
CA TYR A 249 -3.43 -22.65 15.98
C TYR A 249 -2.52 -22.63 14.75
N ALA A 250 -1.58 -21.71 14.72
CA ALA A 250 -0.49 -21.72 13.77
C ALA A 250 0.78 -21.12 14.38
N ILE A 251 1.90 -21.68 13.96
CA ILE A 251 3.23 -21.16 14.23
C ILE A 251 3.87 -20.83 12.90
N SER A 252 4.30 -19.60 12.71
CA SER A 252 5.01 -19.19 11.51
C SER A 252 6.30 -18.46 11.84
N GLY A 253 7.28 -18.59 10.97
CA GLY A 253 8.55 -17.91 11.08
C GLY A 253 9.07 -17.43 9.72
N ASN A 254 9.84 -16.36 9.79
CA ASN A 254 10.55 -15.78 8.65
C ASN A 254 11.99 -15.53 9.06
N LEU A 255 12.94 -15.90 8.21
CA LEU A 255 14.32 -15.46 8.26
C LEU A 255 14.69 -14.91 6.90
N SER A 256 15.21 -13.70 6.86
CA SER A 256 15.68 -13.10 5.63
C SER A 256 16.98 -12.34 5.81
N GLY A 257 17.76 -12.25 4.74
CA GLY A 257 18.95 -11.44 4.68
C GLY A 257 19.08 -10.81 3.31
N ASP A 258 19.56 -9.59 3.27
CA ASP A 258 19.80 -8.85 2.04
C ASP A 258 21.18 -8.20 2.05
N TYR A 259 21.74 -8.05 0.88
CA TYR A 259 22.99 -7.33 0.69
C TYR A 259 22.92 -6.45 -0.54
N MET A 260 23.61 -5.30 -0.46
CA MET A 260 23.78 -4.39 -1.59
C MET A 260 25.19 -3.82 -1.60
N ARG A 261 25.80 -3.78 -2.78
CA ARG A 261 27.11 -3.18 -3.05
C ARG A 261 27.00 -2.25 -4.24
N ASN A 262 27.19 -0.97 -4.00
CA ASN A 262 27.30 0.05 -5.03
C ASN A 262 28.77 0.50 -5.13
N ASP A 263 29.43 0.13 -6.21
CA ASP A 263 30.87 0.43 -6.38
C ASP A 263 31.14 1.74 -7.13
N LYS A 264 30.11 2.31 -7.78
CA LYS A 264 30.26 3.51 -8.60
C LYS A 264 29.00 4.39 -8.53
N VAL A 265 28.97 5.29 -7.56
CA VAL A 265 27.99 6.37 -7.50
C VAL A 265 28.74 7.69 -7.65
N ASN A 266 28.45 8.39 -8.72
CA ASN A 266 29.01 9.72 -8.94
C ASN A 266 28.03 10.78 -8.47
N ASN A 267 28.50 11.71 -7.64
CA ASN A 267 27.78 12.91 -7.25
C ASN A 267 28.56 14.13 -7.74
N ALA A 268 27.99 14.89 -8.64
CA ALA A 268 28.48 16.23 -8.95
C ALA A 268 27.70 17.20 -8.06
N ILE A 269 28.38 17.87 -7.15
CA ILE A 269 27.79 18.73 -6.11
C ILE A 269 28.31 20.16 -6.38
N SER A 270 27.37 21.09 -6.54
CA SER A 270 27.62 22.53 -6.56
C SER A 270 26.90 23.14 -5.39
N GLU A 271 27.64 23.74 -4.46
CA GLU A 271 27.10 24.25 -3.19
C GLU A 271 27.66 25.66 -2.94
N ALA A 272 26.77 26.54 -2.50
CA ALA A 272 27.11 27.86 -2.01
C ALA A 272 26.43 28.14 -0.69
N SER A 273 27.13 28.77 0.25
CA SER A 273 26.63 29.12 1.58
C SER A 273 27.30 30.45 2.00
N GLY A 274 26.57 31.56 1.98
CA GLY A 274 27.13 32.88 2.19
C GLY A 274 28.24 33.19 1.20
N ASN A 275 29.45 33.50 1.70
CA ASN A 275 30.64 33.77 0.90
C ASN A 275 31.39 32.51 0.43
N ASN A 276 30.97 31.33 0.89
CA ASN A 276 31.63 30.08 0.57
C ASN A 276 30.97 29.38 -0.61
N SER A 277 31.77 28.86 -1.52
CA SER A 277 31.29 28.04 -2.64
C SER A 277 32.20 26.83 -2.87
N ARG A 278 31.58 25.73 -3.31
CA ARG A 278 32.32 24.56 -3.74
C ARG A 278 31.66 23.86 -4.92
N ASP A 279 32.49 23.41 -5.82
CA ASP A 279 32.13 22.43 -6.84
C ASP A 279 32.94 21.17 -6.61
N LEU A 280 32.27 20.04 -6.49
CA LEU A 280 32.84 18.77 -6.06
C LEU A 280 32.32 17.62 -6.91
N ASP A 281 33.20 16.84 -7.49
CA ASP A 281 32.95 15.53 -8.06
C ASP A 281 33.29 14.44 -7.03
N LEU A 282 32.29 13.87 -6.41
CA LEU A 282 32.41 12.83 -5.38
C LEU A 282 32.09 11.45 -5.93
N ASN A 283 33.04 10.56 -5.91
CA ASN A 283 32.88 9.16 -6.22
C ASN A 283 32.68 8.36 -4.93
N SER A 284 31.58 7.66 -4.81
CA SER A 284 31.26 6.89 -3.61
C SER A 284 31.03 5.42 -3.89
N LYS A 285 31.36 4.61 -2.87
CA LYS A 285 31.08 3.17 -2.78
C LYS A 285 30.27 2.94 -1.53
N SER A 286 29.23 2.11 -1.62
CA SER A 286 28.45 1.71 -0.45
C SER A 286 28.27 0.21 -0.38
N ARG A 287 28.19 -0.31 0.84
CA ARG A 287 27.85 -1.69 1.13
C ARG A 287 26.83 -1.70 2.24
N SER A 288 25.74 -2.45 2.04
CA SER A 288 24.75 -2.72 3.07
C SER A 288 24.54 -4.20 3.24
N LEU A 289 24.19 -4.58 4.46
CA LEU A 289 23.86 -5.94 4.86
C LEU A 289 22.72 -5.86 5.86
N GLY A 290 21.62 -6.51 5.55
CA GLY A 290 20.41 -6.58 6.38
C GLY A 290 20.09 -7.99 6.84
N TYR A 291 19.54 -8.12 8.03
CA TYR A 291 18.98 -9.36 8.55
C TYR A 291 17.66 -9.07 9.23
N ASP A 292 16.66 -9.90 8.96
CA ASP A 292 15.33 -9.84 9.58
C ASP A 292 14.92 -11.24 10.01
N GLY A 293 14.44 -11.36 11.24
CA GLY A 293 13.89 -12.60 11.78
C GLY A 293 12.58 -12.31 12.50
N GLN A 294 11.55 -13.13 12.23
CA GLN A 294 10.24 -13.02 12.84
C GLN A 294 9.71 -14.39 13.24
N LEU A 295 9.04 -14.44 14.39
CA LEU A 295 8.24 -15.56 14.86
C LEU A 295 6.85 -15.05 15.20
N LEU A 296 5.82 -15.76 14.73
CA LEU A 296 4.42 -15.47 14.97
C LEU A 296 3.72 -16.71 15.51
N LEU A 297 2.90 -16.52 16.52
CA LEU A 297 2.01 -17.51 17.10
C LEU A 297 0.56 -17.06 16.93
N LYS A 298 -0.33 -17.95 16.53
CA LYS A 298 -1.78 -17.76 16.49
C LYS A 298 -2.45 -18.87 17.30
N TRP A 299 -3.50 -18.50 18.03
CA TRP A 299 -4.25 -19.46 18.83
C TRP A 299 -5.72 -19.04 18.94
N ILE A 300 -6.63 -19.96 18.61
CA ILE A 300 -8.07 -19.81 18.67
C ILE A 300 -8.60 -20.89 19.63
N PRO A 301 -8.59 -20.65 20.95
CA PRO A 301 -9.04 -21.65 21.95
C PRO A 301 -10.51 -21.95 21.81
N LYS A 302 -11.33 -20.94 21.48
CA LYS A 302 -12.76 -21.01 21.21
C LYS A 302 -13.08 -20.20 19.95
N PRO A 303 -14.20 -20.49 19.25
CA PRO A 303 -14.58 -19.73 18.07
C PRO A 303 -14.70 -18.20 18.31
N THR A 304 -14.99 -17.82 19.55
CA THR A 304 -15.13 -16.43 19.98
C THR A 304 -13.84 -15.75 20.45
N GLU A 305 -12.74 -16.49 20.55
CA GLU A 305 -11.48 -15.97 21.12
C GLU A 305 -10.33 -16.16 20.14
N TYR A 306 -9.55 -15.11 19.95
CA TYR A 306 -8.36 -15.11 19.11
C TYR A 306 -7.19 -14.46 19.85
N PHE A 307 -6.05 -15.15 19.84
CA PHE A 307 -4.78 -14.65 20.35
C PHE A 307 -3.72 -14.69 19.25
N ALA A 308 -2.90 -13.65 19.19
CA ALA A 308 -1.70 -13.66 18.37
C ALA A 308 -0.53 -13.03 19.12
N GLY A 309 0.66 -13.56 18.90
CA GLY A 309 1.90 -13.01 19.43
C GLY A 309 2.95 -12.95 18.34
N VAL A 310 3.70 -11.85 18.27
CA VAL A 310 4.80 -11.67 17.32
C VAL A 310 6.06 -11.21 18.03
N MET A 311 7.18 -11.80 17.63
CA MET A 311 8.52 -11.32 17.96
C MET A 311 9.28 -11.09 16.65
N LYS A 312 9.93 -9.92 16.53
CA LYS A 312 10.72 -9.57 15.36
C LYS A 312 12.05 -8.97 15.79
N LYS A 313 13.12 -9.34 15.09
CA LYS A 313 14.43 -8.72 15.19
C LYS A 313 14.90 -8.28 13.83
N ARG A 314 15.41 -7.06 13.74
CA ARG A 314 16.04 -6.52 12.54
C ARG A 314 17.42 -5.98 12.87
N MET A 315 18.37 -6.15 11.95
CA MET A 315 19.69 -5.54 11.99
C MET A 315 20.08 -5.09 10.59
N SER A 316 20.68 -3.94 10.48
CA SER A 316 21.17 -3.38 9.23
C SER A 316 22.55 -2.74 9.47
N TYR A 317 23.45 -3.00 8.56
CA TYR A 317 24.81 -2.49 8.58
C TYR A 317 25.07 -1.76 7.27
N ASN A 318 25.39 -0.50 7.36
CA ASN A 318 25.71 0.33 6.20
C ASN A 318 27.13 0.87 6.31
N ARG A 319 27.87 0.84 5.21
CA ARG A 319 29.22 1.40 5.09
C ARG A 319 29.30 2.17 3.79
N LYS A 320 29.67 3.43 3.87
CA LYS A 320 29.84 4.28 2.71
C LYS A 320 31.24 4.93 2.76
N LYS A 321 31.95 4.86 1.64
CA LYS A 321 33.22 5.56 1.45
C LYS A 321 33.08 6.45 0.21
N GLY A 322 33.59 7.65 0.31
CA GLY A 322 33.60 8.63 -0.78
C GLY A 322 34.97 9.30 -0.90
N GLU A 323 35.36 9.56 -2.11
CA GLU A 323 36.53 10.33 -2.45
C GLU A 323 36.15 11.37 -3.51
N GLY A 324 36.47 12.61 -3.28
CA GLY A 324 36.04 13.70 -4.12
C GLY A 324 37.15 14.73 -4.37
N HIS A 325 37.11 15.29 -5.57
CA HIS A 325 37.99 16.35 -6.01
C HIS A 325 37.17 17.50 -6.58
N GLY A 326 37.63 18.70 -6.35
CA GLY A 326 36.94 19.90 -6.82
C GLY A 326 37.61 21.20 -6.44
N VAL A 327 36.82 22.25 -6.35
CA VAL A 327 37.28 23.59 -6.01
C VAL A 327 36.47 24.13 -4.84
N TYR A 328 37.12 24.73 -3.88
CA TYR A 328 36.54 25.47 -2.78
C TYR A 328 37.11 26.89 -2.72
N ASN A 329 36.27 27.90 -2.92
CA ASN A 329 36.67 29.32 -2.91
C ASN A 329 37.99 29.59 -3.69
N SER A 330 38.11 29.02 -4.89
CA SER A 330 39.30 29.10 -5.76
C SER A 330 40.53 28.30 -5.31
N SER A 331 40.42 27.48 -4.25
CA SER A 331 41.47 26.52 -3.85
C SER A 331 41.13 25.13 -4.36
N ASP A 332 42.12 24.34 -4.73
CA ASP A 332 41.92 22.93 -5.01
C ASP A 332 41.45 22.23 -3.74
N TYR A 333 40.43 21.40 -3.89
CA TYR A 333 39.74 20.75 -2.81
C TYR A 333 39.68 19.25 -3.01
N HIS A 334 40.14 18.51 -2.01
CA HIS A 334 40.05 17.07 -1.95
C HIS A 334 39.33 16.66 -0.67
N THR A 335 38.44 15.68 -0.75
CA THR A 335 37.70 15.15 0.42
C THR A 335 37.65 13.63 0.43
N GLU A 336 37.92 13.05 1.57
CA GLU A 336 37.66 11.64 1.86
C GLU A 336 36.55 11.52 2.91
N GLN A 337 35.56 10.66 2.66
CA GLN A 337 34.42 10.45 3.54
C GLN A 337 34.30 8.98 3.88
N ASN A 338 34.04 8.67 5.14
CA ASN A 338 33.77 7.30 5.60
C ASN A 338 32.66 7.33 6.61
N ASN A 339 31.49 6.83 6.18
CA ASN A 339 30.29 6.72 7.02
C ASN A 339 30.02 5.26 7.37
N ARG A 340 29.71 5.02 8.62
CA ARG A 340 29.34 3.72 9.18
C ARG A 340 28.03 3.88 9.95
N LEU A 341 27.01 3.14 9.55
CA LEU A 341 25.70 3.11 10.18
C LEU A 341 25.34 1.67 10.58
N ASP A 342 25.09 1.47 11.84
CA ASP A 342 24.61 0.21 12.40
C ASP A 342 23.23 0.45 13.06
N GLU A 343 22.20 -0.14 12.51
CA GLU A 343 20.82 -0.05 12.99
C GLU A 343 20.32 -1.42 13.41
N GLY A 344 19.46 -1.47 14.42
CA GLY A 344 18.84 -2.72 14.81
C GLY A 344 17.73 -2.50 15.81
N GLY A 345 16.92 -3.53 16.00
CA GLY A 345 15.83 -3.44 16.95
C GLY A 345 15.13 -4.76 17.22
N TRP A 346 14.32 -4.73 18.27
CA TRP A 346 13.41 -5.80 18.67
C TRP A 346 11.99 -5.24 18.72
N LEU A 347 11.04 -6.01 18.24
CA LEU A 347 9.62 -5.75 18.38
C LEU A 347 8.99 -6.99 19.00
N GLY A 348 8.19 -6.79 20.06
CA GLY A 348 7.29 -7.77 20.61
C GLY A 348 5.88 -7.19 20.61
N ALA A 349 4.89 -7.97 20.18
CA ALA A 349 3.50 -7.56 20.26
C ALA A 349 2.59 -8.74 20.57
N VAL A 350 1.50 -8.45 21.26
CA VAL A 350 0.42 -9.39 21.54
C VAL A 350 -0.91 -8.76 21.17
N TYR A 351 -1.78 -9.58 20.63
CA TYR A 351 -3.14 -9.22 20.22
C TYR A 351 -4.12 -10.21 20.82
N TYR A 352 -5.20 -9.70 21.35
CA TYR A 352 -6.37 -10.45 21.81
C TYR A 352 -7.63 -9.93 21.17
N GLU A 353 -8.55 -10.81 20.78
CA GLU A 353 -9.88 -10.46 20.31
C GLU A 353 -10.91 -11.41 20.89
N HIS A 354 -12.04 -10.86 21.32
CA HIS A 354 -13.22 -11.58 21.73
C HIS A 354 -14.40 -11.16 20.86
N SER A 355 -15.05 -12.14 20.22
CA SER A 355 -16.29 -11.93 19.47
C SER A 355 -17.48 -12.34 20.34
N PHE A 356 -18.45 -11.47 20.49
CA PHE A 356 -19.68 -11.73 21.23
C PHE A 356 -20.72 -12.42 20.35
N ASN A 357 -21.82 -12.89 20.95
CA ASN A 357 -22.86 -13.63 20.23
C ASN A 357 -23.67 -12.76 19.24
N ASP A 358 -23.61 -11.44 19.38
CA ASP A 358 -24.25 -10.45 18.52
C ASP A 358 -23.33 -9.94 17.39
N ASP A 359 -22.23 -10.65 17.13
CA ASP A 359 -21.16 -10.27 16.18
C ASP A 359 -20.38 -9.02 16.54
N SER A 360 -20.63 -8.40 17.71
CA SER A 360 -19.76 -7.36 18.22
C SER A 360 -18.41 -7.92 18.65
N ARG A 361 -17.37 -7.08 18.66
CA ARG A 361 -15.98 -7.51 18.94
C ARG A 361 -15.28 -6.55 19.90
N PHE A 362 -14.57 -7.12 20.83
CA PHE A 362 -13.60 -6.43 21.67
C PHE A 362 -12.20 -6.85 21.25
N SER A 363 -11.27 -5.91 21.10
CA SER A 363 -9.87 -6.22 20.84
C SER A 363 -8.91 -5.40 21.68
N ALA A 364 -7.78 -6.02 22.04
CA ALA A 364 -6.69 -5.39 22.76
C ALA A 364 -5.37 -5.73 22.06
N PHE A 365 -4.53 -4.72 21.87
CA PHE A 365 -3.22 -4.85 21.24
C PHE A 365 -2.17 -4.13 22.08
N ALA A 366 -1.11 -4.85 22.44
CA ALA A 366 0.03 -4.27 23.12
C ALA A 366 1.30 -4.53 22.30
N LYS A 367 2.13 -3.50 22.11
CA LYS A 367 3.37 -3.56 21.35
C LYS A 367 4.49 -2.85 22.09
N TYR A 368 5.64 -3.50 22.15
CA TYR A 368 6.91 -2.91 22.55
C TYR A 368 7.90 -2.97 21.39
N ASN A 369 8.49 -1.83 21.08
CA ASN A 369 9.52 -1.71 20.06
C ASN A 369 10.76 -1.05 20.66
N ARG A 370 11.92 -1.71 20.52
CA ARG A 370 13.22 -1.15 20.90
C ARG A 370 14.09 -1.01 19.68
N GLY A 371 14.47 0.22 19.37
CA GLY A 371 15.41 0.57 18.30
C GLY A 371 16.76 0.98 18.86
N LYS A 372 17.82 0.65 18.15
CA LYS A 372 19.16 1.14 18.36
C LYS A 372 19.72 1.65 17.03
N TYR A 373 20.41 2.75 17.09
CA TYR A 373 21.03 3.41 15.97
C TYR A 373 22.42 3.87 16.42
N ASN A 374 23.44 3.55 15.64
CA ASN A 374 24.79 4.06 15.84
C ASN A 374 25.31 4.51 14.46
N GLU A 375 25.66 5.77 14.37
CA GLU A 375 26.27 6.34 13.18
C GLU A 375 27.63 6.93 13.53
N GLU A 376 28.62 6.61 12.72
CA GLU A 376 29.94 7.19 12.78
C GLU A 376 30.26 7.78 11.41
N ASP A 377 30.52 9.07 11.35
CA ASP A 377 30.91 9.78 10.15
C ASP A 377 32.29 10.41 10.33
N ARG A 378 33.17 10.12 9.39
CA ARG A 378 34.54 10.65 9.36
C ARG A 378 34.78 11.31 8.00
N ARG A 379 35.33 12.50 8.06
CA ARG A 379 35.63 13.26 6.87
C ARG A 379 37.02 13.90 7.01
N ASN A 380 37.80 13.82 5.96
CA ASN A 380 39.12 14.47 5.83
C ASN A 380 39.08 15.37 4.61
N ASP A 381 39.23 16.65 4.83
CA ASP A 381 39.25 17.70 3.79
C ASP A 381 40.63 18.30 3.66
N VAL A 382 41.12 18.37 2.44
CA VAL A 382 42.42 19.00 2.09
C VAL A 382 42.17 20.14 1.13
N TYR A 383 42.59 21.30 1.51
CA TYR A 383 42.53 22.53 0.71
C TYR A 383 43.94 22.89 0.28
N SER A 384 44.20 23.03 -1.01
CA SER A 384 45.52 23.32 -1.57
C SER A 384 45.45 24.55 -2.45
N THR A 385 46.40 25.44 -2.25
CA THR A 385 46.73 26.54 -3.15
C THR A 385 48.17 26.34 -3.66
N ASP A 386 48.61 27.10 -4.61
CA ASP A 386 49.99 27.00 -5.16
C ASP A 386 51.09 27.12 -4.09
N VAL A 387 50.76 27.64 -2.90
CA VAL A 387 51.74 27.95 -1.84
C VAL A 387 51.51 27.14 -0.56
N ASN A 388 50.26 26.81 -0.21
CA ASN A 388 49.88 26.18 1.07
C ASN A 388 48.89 25.05 0.91
N SER A 389 48.97 24.07 1.84
CA SER A 389 47.96 23.01 2.00
C SER A 389 47.42 23.01 3.44
N ASP A 390 46.12 22.98 3.62
CA ASP A 390 45.42 22.91 4.90
C ASP A 390 44.61 21.63 4.96
N GLU A 391 44.84 20.79 5.98
CA GLU A 391 44.12 19.53 6.21
C GLU A 391 43.21 19.68 7.42
N ARG A 392 41.91 19.36 7.24
CA ARG A 392 40.90 19.40 8.29
C ARG A 392 40.21 18.07 8.43
N LYS A 393 40.20 17.54 9.65
CA LYS A 393 39.54 16.26 10.01
C LYS A 393 38.31 16.50 10.83
N TYR A 394 37.22 15.94 10.37
CA TYR A 394 35.91 15.96 11.06
C TYR A 394 35.56 14.55 11.46
N TRP A 395 34.99 14.41 12.65
CA TRP A 395 34.52 13.17 13.18
C TRP A 395 33.24 13.42 13.97
N GLU A 396 32.23 12.61 13.73
CA GLU A 396 30.95 12.64 14.42
C GLU A 396 30.56 11.21 14.79
N PHE A 397 30.06 11.02 16.00
CA PHE A 397 29.52 9.74 16.44
C PHE A 397 28.20 9.98 17.16
N GLU A 398 27.12 9.49 16.55
CA GLU A 398 25.78 9.53 17.10
C GLU A 398 25.33 8.14 17.54
N LYS A 399 24.69 8.07 18.69
CA LYS A 399 24.04 6.87 19.20
C LYS A 399 22.63 7.22 19.64
N SER A 400 21.64 6.47 19.18
CA SER A 400 20.24 6.60 19.62
C SER A 400 19.72 5.28 20.16
N ASN A 401 18.97 5.35 21.27
CA ASN A 401 18.21 4.26 21.83
C ASN A 401 16.75 4.69 21.96
N ARG A 402 15.87 4.06 21.19
CA ARG A 402 14.43 4.32 21.20
C ARG A 402 13.68 3.16 21.84
N ASN A 403 12.77 3.51 22.76
CA ASN A 403 11.80 2.57 23.28
C ASN A 403 10.40 3.12 22.98
N GLN A 404 9.54 2.30 22.41
CA GLN A 404 8.16 2.69 22.12
C GLN A 404 7.20 1.63 22.65
N TYR A 405 6.22 2.08 23.38
CA TYR A 405 5.11 1.28 23.91
C TYR A 405 3.83 1.73 23.20
N THR A 406 3.03 0.77 22.78
CA THR A 406 1.71 1.04 22.19
C THR A 406 0.69 0.14 22.88
N LEU A 407 -0.42 0.71 23.31
CA LEU A 407 -1.59 -0.02 23.80
C LEU A 407 -2.81 0.47 23.04
N THR A 408 -3.53 -0.44 22.43
CA THR A 408 -4.78 -0.13 21.72
C THR A 408 -5.88 -1.01 22.28
N ILE A 409 -7.02 -0.43 22.57
CA ILE A 409 -8.23 -1.13 23.01
C ILE A 409 -9.36 -0.63 22.13
N ASP A 410 -10.07 -1.54 21.48
CA ASP A 410 -11.16 -1.23 20.58
C ASP A 410 -12.38 -2.11 20.84
N TYR A 411 -13.54 -1.52 20.68
CA TYR A 411 -14.83 -2.20 20.60
C TYR A 411 -15.50 -1.87 19.27
N ASP A 412 -15.80 -2.89 18.49
CA ASP A 412 -16.63 -2.81 17.28
C ASP A 412 -18.01 -3.38 17.63
N GLY A 413 -19.04 -2.53 17.63
CA GLY A 413 -20.41 -2.96 17.91
C GLY A 413 -20.98 -3.85 16.80
N ALA A 414 -22.06 -4.55 17.11
CA ALA A 414 -22.84 -5.30 16.12
C ALA A 414 -23.53 -4.35 15.13
N GLU A 415 -23.84 -4.86 13.95
CA GLU A 415 -24.66 -4.12 13.00
C GLU A 415 -26.15 -4.27 13.38
N HIS A 416 -26.80 -3.15 13.66
CA HIS A 416 -28.20 -3.06 14.01
C HIS A 416 -28.96 -2.22 12.99
N ASP A 417 -30.29 -2.27 13.03
CA ASP A 417 -31.15 -1.45 12.17
C ASP A 417 -30.86 0.05 12.30
N TYR A 418 -30.41 0.51 13.45
CA TYR A 418 -29.99 1.90 13.69
C TYR A 418 -28.53 2.18 13.25
N GLY A 419 -27.76 1.18 12.88
CA GLY A 419 -26.35 1.27 12.48
C GLY A 419 -25.40 0.62 13.47
N ASN A 420 -24.12 0.73 13.21
CA ASN A 420 -23.03 0.21 14.03
C ASN A 420 -22.38 1.35 14.84
N ILE A 421 -22.12 1.10 16.11
CA ILE A 421 -21.41 2.01 17.01
C ILE A 421 -20.13 1.31 17.46
N SER A 422 -18.99 1.97 17.28
CA SER A 422 -17.68 1.46 17.73
C SER A 422 -16.91 2.57 18.44
N GLY A 423 -15.88 2.18 19.17
CA GLY A 423 -15.05 3.14 19.89
C GLY A 423 -13.79 2.48 20.44
N GLY A 424 -12.84 3.31 20.81
CA GLY A 424 -11.58 2.79 21.33
C GLY A 424 -10.64 3.84 21.86
N ASN A 425 -9.49 3.34 22.30
CA ASN A 425 -8.40 4.16 22.79
C ASN A 425 -7.07 3.64 22.24
N ASN A 426 -6.21 4.54 21.82
CA ASN A 426 -4.84 4.26 21.41
C ASN A 426 -3.86 5.11 22.22
N PHE A 427 -3.01 4.45 22.96
CA PHE A 427 -1.94 5.06 23.74
C PHE A 427 -0.58 4.70 23.12
N VAL A 428 0.25 5.70 22.86
CA VAL A 428 1.62 5.55 22.37
C VAL A 428 2.56 6.38 23.25
N HIS A 429 3.59 5.73 23.77
CA HIS A 429 4.68 6.40 24.48
C HIS A 429 5.99 6.05 23.79
N THR A 430 6.75 7.06 23.38
CA THR A 430 8.08 6.94 22.81
C THR A 430 9.09 7.66 23.69
N ASN A 431 10.11 6.94 24.12
CA ASN A 431 11.27 7.48 24.79
C ASN A 431 12.47 7.30 23.86
N ASP A 432 13.10 8.39 23.49
CA ASP A 432 14.27 8.44 22.63
C ASP A 432 15.42 9.14 23.35
N ALA A 433 16.55 8.46 23.45
CA ALA A 433 17.75 8.99 24.07
C ALA A 433 18.85 9.02 23.01
N ASN A 434 19.21 10.21 22.59
CA ASN A 434 20.27 10.49 21.62
C ASN A 434 21.52 10.94 22.33
N TYR A 435 22.66 10.42 21.93
CA TYR A 435 23.98 10.73 22.46
C TYR A 435 24.85 11.22 21.31
N ASP A 436 25.36 12.43 21.43
CA ASP A 436 26.46 12.90 20.59
C ASP A 436 27.76 12.75 21.38
N GLN A 437 28.59 11.81 20.94
CA GLN A 437 29.88 11.53 21.59
C GLN A 437 31.03 12.37 21.03
N THR A 438 30.77 13.18 20.04
CA THR A 438 31.77 13.99 19.36
C THR A 438 32.20 15.18 20.18
N VAL A 439 31.23 15.87 20.81
CA VAL A 439 31.48 17.11 21.58
C VAL A 439 31.62 16.78 23.08
N ASN A 440 30.72 16.01 23.62
CA ASN A 440 30.72 15.58 25.03
C ASN A 440 30.05 14.21 25.19
N PRO A 441 30.79 13.13 25.55
CA PRO A 441 30.23 11.79 25.70
C PRO A 441 29.09 11.65 26.72
N HIS A 442 28.91 12.66 27.56
CA HIS A 442 27.88 12.70 28.62
C HIS A 442 26.62 13.48 28.21
N ASP A 443 26.68 14.21 27.11
CA ASP A 443 25.50 14.96 26.65
C ASP A 443 24.47 14.01 26.04
N LYS A 444 23.25 14.12 26.57
CA LYS A 444 22.10 13.33 26.13
C LYS A 444 20.95 14.26 25.77
N ALA A 445 20.43 14.11 24.57
CA ALA A 445 19.12 14.64 24.25
C ALA A 445 18.06 13.59 24.55
N HIS A 446 17.18 13.89 25.51
CA HIS A 446 16.02 13.07 25.80
C HIS A 446 14.78 13.65 25.12
N VAL A 447 14.08 12.81 24.39
CA VAL A 447 12.80 13.17 23.80
C VAL A 447 11.76 12.12 24.24
N ASN A 448 10.79 12.57 25.05
CA ASN A 448 9.62 11.78 25.42
C ASN A 448 8.42 12.29 24.65
N LEU A 449 7.76 11.40 23.92
CA LEU A 449 6.54 11.68 23.19
C LEU A 449 5.42 10.80 23.74
N VAL A 450 4.33 11.41 24.15
CA VAL A 450 3.11 10.71 24.56
C VAL A 450 1.97 11.13 23.65
N SER A 451 1.23 10.17 23.16
CA SER A 451 0.00 10.38 22.41
C SER A 451 -1.06 9.44 22.95
N ASN A 452 -2.17 9.97 23.38
CA ASN A 452 -3.34 9.19 23.81
C ASN A 452 -4.58 9.68 23.06
N TYR A 453 -5.20 8.81 22.30
CA TYR A 453 -6.35 9.12 21.48
C TYR A 453 -7.54 8.24 21.83
N SER A 454 -8.64 8.86 22.22
CA SER A 454 -9.93 8.20 22.45
C SER A 454 -10.92 8.64 21.40
N TYR A 455 -11.71 7.70 20.87
CA TYR A 455 -12.68 7.96 19.81
C TYR A 455 -13.97 7.18 19.96
N ALA A 456 -15.02 7.72 19.35
CA ALA A 456 -16.25 7.01 19.06
C ALA A 456 -16.56 7.15 17.57
N SER A 457 -17.13 6.14 16.97
CA SER A 457 -17.54 6.13 15.56
C SER A 457 -18.92 5.50 15.39
N TYR A 458 -19.59 5.97 14.36
CA TYR A 458 -20.89 5.48 13.94
C TYR A 458 -20.87 5.22 12.44
N SER A 459 -21.46 4.11 11.99
CA SER A 459 -21.66 3.84 10.58
C SER A 459 -23.02 3.22 10.30
N LYS A 460 -23.59 3.55 9.15
CA LYS A 460 -24.87 2.98 8.71
C LYS A 460 -24.95 2.89 7.19
N MET A 461 -25.50 1.76 6.70
CA MET A 461 -25.92 1.61 5.32
C MET A 461 -27.42 1.86 5.22
N CYS A 462 -27.84 2.85 4.43
CA CYS A 462 -29.24 3.18 4.12
C CYS A 462 -29.50 2.86 2.66
N LYS A 463 -29.91 1.66 2.34
CA LYS A 463 -30.09 1.15 0.97
C LYS A 463 -28.80 1.31 0.13
N ARG A 464 -28.65 2.41 -0.62
CA ARG A 464 -27.49 2.74 -1.46
C ARG A 464 -26.56 3.79 -0.85
N LEU A 465 -27.01 4.46 0.20
CA LEU A 465 -26.28 5.52 0.88
C LEU A 465 -25.55 4.92 2.09
N PHE A 466 -24.25 5.07 2.14
CA PHE A 466 -23.41 4.77 3.28
C PHE A 466 -22.96 6.06 3.97
N VAL A 467 -23.07 6.09 5.29
CA VAL A 467 -22.59 7.19 6.12
C VAL A 467 -21.74 6.61 7.23
N MET A 468 -20.56 7.17 7.43
CA MET A 468 -19.67 6.87 8.56
C MET A 468 -19.13 8.17 9.13
N GLY A 469 -19.14 8.29 10.44
CA GLY A 469 -18.53 9.38 11.18
C GLY A 469 -17.74 8.85 12.37
N SER A 470 -16.54 9.37 12.57
CA SER A 470 -15.73 9.13 13.77
C SER A 470 -15.25 10.46 14.32
N ILE A 471 -15.36 10.63 15.61
CA ILE A 471 -14.85 11.80 16.32
C ILE A 471 -14.09 11.34 17.56
N GLY A 472 -13.01 12.01 17.86
CA GLY A 472 -12.23 11.71 19.06
C GLY A 472 -11.36 12.88 19.49
N LEU A 473 -10.74 12.69 20.65
CA LEU A 473 -9.85 13.65 21.26
C LEU A 473 -8.49 13.02 21.48
N GLN A 474 -7.45 13.70 21.02
CA GLN A 474 -6.07 13.28 21.17
C GLN A 474 -5.35 14.20 22.17
N TYR A 475 -4.85 13.60 23.23
CA TYR A 475 -3.85 14.21 24.10
C TYR A 475 -2.46 13.95 23.54
N MET A 476 -1.64 14.99 23.43
CA MET A 476 -0.25 14.90 22.98
C MET A 476 0.64 15.63 23.98
N HIS A 477 1.78 15.01 24.29
CA HIS A 477 2.76 15.58 25.19
C HIS A 477 4.16 15.37 24.61
N ILE A 478 4.95 16.43 24.60
CA ILE A 478 6.37 16.45 24.21
C ILE A 478 7.16 16.92 25.41
N GLN A 479 8.18 16.16 25.76
CA GLN A 479 9.20 16.57 26.75
C GLN A 479 10.58 16.40 26.13
N THR A 480 11.37 17.46 26.17
CA THR A 480 12.77 17.50 25.76
C THR A 480 13.63 17.95 26.95
N ASN A 481 14.95 18.05 26.78
CA ASN A 481 15.82 18.65 27.79
C ASN A 481 15.49 20.13 28.04
N ASP A 482 14.91 20.82 27.04
CA ASP A 482 14.68 22.27 27.05
C ASP A 482 13.29 22.66 27.56
N GLY A 483 12.42 21.67 27.79
CA GLY A 483 11.09 21.92 28.31
C GLY A 483 10.05 20.86 27.94
N SER A 484 8.81 21.14 28.32
CA SER A 484 7.69 20.26 28.04
C SER A 484 6.44 21.05 27.64
N ASN A 485 5.68 20.48 26.70
CA ASN A 485 4.42 21.04 26.23
C ASN A 485 3.36 19.95 26.04
N SER A 486 2.10 20.31 26.20
CA SER A 486 0.97 19.42 26.05
C SER A 486 -0.15 20.07 25.25
N TRP A 487 -0.85 19.26 24.45
CA TRP A 487 -1.97 19.72 23.63
C TRP A 487 -3.12 18.72 23.67
N TRP A 488 -4.33 19.25 23.62
CA TRP A 488 -5.53 18.50 23.31
C TRP A 488 -5.99 18.89 21.91
N ARG A 489 -6.16 17.92 21.03
CA ARG A 489 -6.53 18.16 19.63
C ARG A 489 -7.67 17.23 19.20
N PRO A 490 -8.69 17.74 18.51
CA PRO A 490 -9.72 16.90 17.93
C PRO A 490 -9.15 16.11 16.74
N ARG A 491 -9.69 14.90 16.53
CA ARG A 491 -9.55 14.13 15.30
C ARG A 491 -10.93 13.72 14.82
N ALA A 492 -11.13 13.72 13.52
CA ALA A 492 -12.41 13.35 12.95
C ALA A 492 -12.22 12.69 11.57
N VAL A 493 -13.11 11.76 11.25
CA VAL A 493 -13.28 11.18 9.92
C VAL A 493 -14.75 11.20 9.60
N ALA A 494 -15.12 11.62 8.40
CA ALA A 494 -16.48 11.51 7.90
C ALA A 494 -16.45 10.95 6.48
N THR A 495 -17.30 9.99 6.19
CA THR A 495 -17.44 9.40 4.85
C THR A 495 -18.90 9.34 4.48
N VAL A 496 -19.20 9.79 3.27
CA VAL A 496 -20.49 9.59 2.62
C VAL A 496 -20.24 8.85 1.31
N GLY A 497 -20.85 7.69 1.15
CA GLY A 497 -20.75 6.84 -0.02
C GLY A 497 -22.10 6.59 -0.66
N LEU A 498 -22.18 6.67 -1.99
CA LEU A 498 -23.38 6.34 -2.76
C LEU A 498 -23.05 5.23 -3.74
N ASN A 499 -23.67 4.06 -3.52
CA ASN A 499 -23.60 2.93 -4.44
C ASN A 499 -24.65 3.11 -5.54
N LEU A 500 -24.22 3.26 -6.76
CA LEU A 500 -25.05 3.45 -7.93
C LEU A 500 -25.22 2.11 -8.69
N PRO A 501 -26.24 1.97 -9.52
CA PRO A 501 -26.40 0.78 -10.37
C PRO A 501 -25.17 0.52 -11.25
N GLN A 502 -25.05 -0.70 -11.79
CA GLN A 502 -23.99 -1.10 -12.73
C GLN A 502 -22.57 -0.97 -12.15
N SER A 503 -22.35 -1.37 -10.90
CA SER A 503 -21.03 -1.38 -10.23
C SER A 503 -20.35 0.00 -10.25
N GLN A 504 -21.09 1.03 -9.93
CA GLN A 504 -20.61 2.39 -9.76
C GLN A 504 -20.66 2.79 -8.29
N ALA A 505 -19.72 3.61 -7.84
CA ALA A 505 -19.72 4.19 -6.52
C ALA A 505 -19.15 5.62 -6.54
N VAL A 506 -19.74 6.49 -5.73
CA VAL A 506 -19.21 7.82 -5.42
C VAL A 506 -18.93 7.86 -3.94
N ARG A 507 -17.76 8.36 -3.53
CA ARG A 507 -17.39 8.50 -2.12
C ARG A 507 -16.80 9.86 -1.87
N LEU A 508 -17.27 10.50 -0.81
CA LEU A 508 -16.70 11.73 -0.26
C LEU A 508 -16.15 11.42 1.12
N ILE A 509 -14.87 11.69 1.32
CA ILE A 509 -14.14 11.41 2.56
C ILE A 509 -13.54 12.71 3.08
N TYR A 510 -13.74 12.99 4.34
CA TYR A 510 -13.09 14.06 5.09
C TYR A 510 -12.29 13.47 6.25
N ASN A 511 -11.06 13.95 6.44
CA ASN A 511 -10.23 13.59 7.60
C ASN A 511 -9.67 14.85 8.27
N LEU A 512 -9.66 14.83 9.59
CA LEU A 512 -8.92 15.73 10.47
C LEU A 512 -7.97 14.88 11.31
N ASP A 513 -6.68 15.10 11.19
CA ASP A 513 -5.63 14.37 11.88
C ASP A 513 -4.59 15.32 12.47
N ASN A 514 -3.78 14.84 13.43
CA ASN A 514 -2.69 15.60 14.02
C ASN A 514 -1.41 14.76 14.04
N GLU A 515 -0.28 15.40 13.81
CA GLU A 515 1.02 14.75 13.80
C GLU A 515 2.00 15.44 14.75
N LEU A 516 2.63 14.62 15.62
CA LEU A 516 3.73 15.06 16.47
C LEU A 516 5.01 15.26 15.65
N PRO A 517 5.88 16.21 16.03
CA PRO A 517 7.22 16.29 15.50
C PRO A 517 7.99 14.97 15.71
N LEU A 518 8.90 14.65 14.82
CA LEU A 518 9.82 13.52 14.98
C LEU A 518 10.90 13.87 16.02
N SER A 519 11.44 12.86 16.72
CA SER A 519 12.53 13.07 17.68
C SER A 519 13.74 13.77 17.06
N SER A 520 14.10 13.43 15.80
CA SER A 520 15.18 14.09 15.07
C SER A 520 14.89 15.56 14.73
N GLN A 521 13.64 15.96 14.64
CA GLN A 521 13.24 17.36 14.43
C GLN A 521 13.30 18.20 15.73
N LEU A 522 13.31 17.52 16.88
CA LEU A 522 13.34 18.14 18.21
C LEU A 522 14.74 18.16 18.83
N SER A 523 15.65 17.30 18.35
CA SER A 523 17.02 17.18 18.89
C SER A 523 17.85 18.40 18.53
N THR A 524 18.45 19.04 19.54
CA THR A 524 19.31 20.22 19.37
C THR A 524 20.76 19.88 19.01
N PHE A 525 21.08 18.58 18.88
CA PHE A 525 22.41 18.16 18.44
C PHE A 525 22.63 18.45 16.95
N ASN A 526 23.86 18.82 16.60
CA ASN A 526 24.26 18.92 15.21
C ASN A 526 24.44 17.52 14.61
N HIS A 527 23.74 17.24 13.51
CA HIS A 527 23.76 15.96 12.78
C HIS A 527 24.51 16.09 11.45
N SER A 528 25.58 16.89 11.37
CA SER A 528 26.31 17.12 10.12
C SER A 528 27.79 17.26 10.30
N THR A 529 28.56 16.48 9.53
CA THR A 529 29.99 16.65 9.33
C THR A 529 30.34 17.68 8.26
N ASN A 530 29.32 18.27 7.60
CA ASN A 530 29.58 19.34 6.63
C ASN A 530 29.99 20.62 7.35
N PRO A 531 31.24 21.13 7.15
CA PRO A 531 31.70 22.29 7.89
C PRO A 531 30.96 23.60 7.54
N TRP A 532 30.19 23.61 6.45
CA TRP A 532 29.38 24.78 6.02
C TRP A 532 27.92 24.67 6.36
N MET A 533 27.50 23.52 6.91
CA MET A 533 26.12 23.27 7.22
C MET A 533 25.99 22.56 8.57
N LYS A 534 25.38 23.19 9.54
CA LYS A 534 24.88 22.53 10.75
C LYS A 534 23.46 22.06 10.52
N ILE A 535 23.12 20.90 11.06
CA ILE A 535 21.78 20.36 11.02
C ILE A 535 21.31 20.16 12.46
N GLU A 536 20.38 20.98 12.90
CA GLU A 536 19.89 21.02 14.29
C GLU A 536 18.36 20.96 14.31
N GLY A 537 17.79 20.24 15.27
CA GLY A 537 16.35 20.24 15.49
C GLY A 537 15.89 21.51 16.23
N ASN A 538 14.58 21.59 16.47
CA ASN A 538 13.95 22.68 17.22
C ASN A 538 13.03 22.09 18.31
N PRO A 539 13.39 22.22 19.60
CA PRO A 539 12.61 21.63 20.70
C PRO A 539 11.25 22.32 20.92
N TYR A 540 11.02 23.48 20.31
CA TYR A 540 9.80 24.27 20.46
C TYR A 540 8.73 23.99 19.41
N LEU A 541 8.90 22.94 18.58
CA LEU A 541 7.93 22.58 17.57
C LEU A 541 6.61 22.16 18.22
N VAL A 542 5.51 22.58 17.60
CA VAL A 542 4.15 22.18 17.97
C VAL A 542 3.58 21.17 16.98
N PRO A 543 2.59 20.36 17.38
CA PRO A 543 1.95 19.40 16.48
C PRO A 543 1.31 20.06 15.25
N MET A 544 1.47 19.43 14.11
CA MET A 544 0.86 19.83 12.85
C MET A 544 -0.58 19.30 12.77
N GLU A 545 -1.52 20.11 12.28
CA GLU A 545 -2.91 19.73 12.01
C GLU A 545 -3.11 19.49 10.52
N LYS A 546 -3.73 18.37 10.18
CA LYS A 546 -3.93 17.92 8.79
C LYS A 546 -5.42 17.79 8.47
N HIS A 547 -5.87 18.50 7.45
CA HIS A 547 -7.20 18.33 6.87
C HIS A 547 -7.07 17.68 5.49
N GLY A 548 -7.99 16.79 5.17
CA GLY A 548 -8.10 16.17 3.85
C GLY A 548 -9.54 16.03 3.42
N VAL A 549 -9.83 16.34 2.17
CA VAL A 549 -11.10 16.06 1.49
C VAL A 549 -10.81 15.30 0.22
N THR A 550 -11.43 14.13 0.05
CA THR A 550 -11.27 13.31 -1.15
C THR A 550 -12.63 12.95 -1.71
N LEU A 551 -12.83 13.22 -3.00
CA LEU A 551 -13.97 12.76 -3.78
C LEU A 551 -13.48 11.71 -4.78
N MET A 552 -14.10 10.52 -4.75
CA MET A 552 -13.78 9.41 -5.66
C MET A 552 -15.02 8.95 -6.41
N TYR A 553 -14.83 8.58 -7.67
CA TYR A 553 -15.81 7.89 -8.49
C TYR A 553 -15.20 6.64 -9.06
N ASP A 554 -15.84 5.51 -8.82
CA ASP A 554 -15.44 4.19 -9.32
C ASP A 554 -16.50 3.65 -10.27
N LYS A 555 -16.06 3.04 -11.37
CA LYS A 555 -16.92 2.28 -12.27
C LYS A 555 -16.20 1.04 -12.78
N THR A 556 -16.86 -0.11 -12.64
CA THR A 556 -16.35 -1.39 -13.15
C THR A 556 -17.26 -1.89 -14.26
N PHE A 557 -16.68 -2.09 -15.44
CA PHE A 557 -17.28 -2.79 -16.59
C PHE A 557 -16.71 -4.22 -16.66
N SER A 558 -17.18 -5.03 -17.58
CA SER A 558 -16.65 -6.39 -17.75
C SER A 558 -15.13 -6.44 -17.97
N LYS A 559 -14.59 -5.56 -18.79
CA LYS A 559 -13.16 -5.50 -19.15
C LYS A 559 -12.42 -4.28 -18.64
N PHE A 560 -13.13 -3.28 -18.15
CA PHE A 560 -12.55 -2.00 -17.75
C PHE A 560 -12.95 -1.65 -16.31
N THR A 561 -11.98 -1.14 -15.56
CA THR A 561 -12.23 -0.48 -14.27
C THR A 561 -11.66 0.92 -14.37
N THR A 562 -12.46 1.89 -13.99
CA THR A 562 -12.08 3.31 -14.01
C THR A 562 -12.27 3.87 -12.60
N ARG A 563 -11.25 4.56 -12.09
CA ARG A 563 -11.32 5.39 -10.90
C ARG A 563 -10.95 6.82 -11.27
N LEU A 564 -11.77 7.77 -10.90
CA LEU A 564 -11.48 9.19 -10.96
C LEU A 564 -11.47 9.73 -9.54
N PHE A 565 -10.55 10.63 -9.23
CA PHE A 565 -10.49 11.23 -7.90
C PHE A 565 -10.02 12.67 -7.95
N THR A 566 -10.50 13.44 -6.98
CA THR A 566 -9.96 14.75 -6.63
C THR A 566 -9.73 14.80 -5.13
N GLU A 567 -8.60 15.36 -4.73
CA GLU A 567 -8.16 15.43 -3.36
C GLU A 567 -7.69 16.86 -3.03
N TYR A 568 -8.10 17.36 -1.89
CA TYR A 568 -7.57 18.58 -1.31
C TYR A 568 -7.01 18.25 0.08
N LYS A 569 -5.77 18.65 0.32
CA LYS A 569 -5.13 18.56 1.64
C LYS A 569 -4.67 19.94 2.11
N GLN A 570 -4.83 20.18 3.39
CA GLN A 570 -4.28 21.35 4.07
C GLN A 570 -3.56 20.90 5.33
N HIS A 571 -2.34 21.36 5.51
CA HIS A 571 -1.63 21.23 6.77
C HIS A 571 -1.50 22.62 7.41
N LYS A 572 -1.95 22.77 8.65
CA LYS A 572 -1.75 23.96 9.49
C LYS A 572 -0.59 23.70 10.43
N ASN A 573 0.15 24.74 10.78
CA ASN A 573 1.38 24.64 11.58
C ASN A 573 2.34 23.61 10.98
N MET A 574 2.47 23.63 9.65
CA MET A 574 3.34 22.69 8.94
C MET A 574 4.76 22.77 9.48
N ILE A 575 5.31 21.61 9.84
CA ILE A 575 6.71 21.51 10.22
C ILE A 575 7.54 21.49 8.94
N GLU A 576 8.24 22.57 8.67
CA GLU A 576 9.08 22.69 7.50
C GLU A 576 10.57 22.77 7.87
N LYS A 577 11.39 22.19 7.00
CA LYS A 577 12.82 22.39 7.00
C LYS A 577 13.12 23.78 6.44
N PHE A 578 13.96 24.52 7.12
CA PHE A 578 14.45 25.81 6.64
C PHE A 578 15.95 25.94 6.87
N ILE A 579 16.58 26.84 6.12
CA ILE A 579 18.02 27.11 6.18
C ILE A 579 18.21 28.59 6.43
N THR A 580 19.05 28.93 7.40
CA THR A 580 19.48 30.29 7.72
C THR A 580 21.00 30.37 7.65
N ASN A 581 21.53 31.56 7.37
CA ASN A 581 22.95 31.81 7.42
C ASN A 581 23.34 32.35 8.80
N ASP A 582 24.48 31.88 9.30
CA ASP A 582 25.13 32.37 10.52
C ASP A 582 26.62 32.55 10.21
N GLY A 583 26.96 33.71 9.63
CA GLY A 583 28.32 34.02 9.20
C GLY A 583 28.83 33.10 8.10
N ASP A 584 29.86 32.30 8.44
CA ASP A 584 30.56 31.43 7.49
C ASP A 584 29.87 30.07 7.24
N TYR A 585 28.76 29.76 7.93
CA TYR A 585 28.04 28.51 7.76
C TYR A 585 26.53 28.71 7.72
N SER A 586 25.85 27.75 7.16
CA SER A 586 24.39 27.69 7.15
C SER A 586 23.89 26.75 8.24
N ILE A 587 22.75 27.09 8.85
CA ILE A 587 22.06 26.24 9.81
C ILE A 587 20.77 25.75 9.16
N GLN A 588 20.64 24.43 9.00
CA GLN A 588 19.41 23.78 8.64
C GLN A 588 18.68 23.40 9.93
N SER A 589 17.45 23.87 10.08
CA SER A 589 16.60 23.57 11.23
C SER A 589 15.16 23.35 10.80
N TYR A 590 14.28 23.25 11.78
CA TYR A 590 12.84 23.04 11.59
C TYR A 590 12.03 24.12 12.28
N ARG A 591 10.94 24.52 11.65
CA ARG A 591 9.99 25.47 12.25
C ARG A 591 8.55 25.10 11.88
N ASN A 592 7.61 25.51 12.71
CA ASN A 592 6.22 25.53 12.31
C ASN A 592 5.98 26.78 11.45
N ASN A 593 5.62 26.61 10.22
CA ASN A 593 5.43 27.71 9.28
C ASN A 593 4.09 27.58 8.54
N GLY A 594 3.16 28.46 8.87
CA GLY A 594 1.94 28.71 8.12
C GLY A 594 1.16 27.47 7.71
N SER A 595 0.74 27.47 6.46
CA SER A 595 -0.06 26.41 5.86
C SER A 595 0.56 25.86 4.56
N TRP A 596 0.37 24.58 4.36
CA TRP A 596 0.59 23.90 3.10
C TRP A 596 -0.74 23.43 2.53
N HIS A 597 -0.91 23.62 1.24
CA HIS A 597 -2.11 23.21 0.50
C HIS A 597 -1.70 22.31 -0.66
N ASN A 598 -2.45 21.25 -0.89
CA ASN A 598 -2.26 20.33 -1.99
C ASN A 598 -3.59 20.08 -2.68
N TYR A 599 -3.62 20.30 -3.97
CA TYR A 599 -4.74 19.98 -4.86
C TYR A 599 -4.29 18.87 -5.79
N ARG A 600 -4.99 17.77 -5.83
CA ARG A 600 -4.67 16.63 -6.69
C ARG A 600 -5.90 16.18 -7.44
N VAL A 601 -5.76 15.97 -8.75
CA VAL A 601 -6.80 15.41 -9.62
C VAL A 601 -6.16 14.30 -10.43
N GLY A 602 -6.84 13.16 -10.54
CA GLY A 602 -6.27 12.04 -11.28
C GLY A 602 -7.27 10.97 -11.68
N GLY A 603 -6.75 10.02 -12.44
CA GLY A 603 -7.49 8.85 -12.88
C GLY A 603 -6.62 7.61 -12.99
N ILE A 604 -7.25 6.46 -12.75
CA ILE A 604 -6.67 5.13 -12.90
C ILE A 604 -7.59 4.33 -13.80
N PHE A 605 -7.05 3.79 -14.89
CA PHE A 605 -7.77 3.05 -15.90
C PHE A 605 -7.15 1.68 -16.03
N THR A 606 -7.90 0.64 -15.76
CA THR A 606 -7.45 -0.75 -15.87
C THR A 606 -8.24 -1.46 -16.96
N PHE A 607 -7.55 -1.98 -17.96
CA PHE A 607 -8.08 -2.89 -18.95
C PHE A 607 -7.67 -4.32 -18.61
N ARG A 608 -8.61 -5.26 -18.72
CA ARG A 608 -8.40 -6.65 -18.37
C ARG A 608 -9.08 -7.58 -19.38
N THR A 609 -8.33 -8.60 -19.81
CA THR A 609 -8.85 -9.79 -20.51
C THR A 609 -8.31 -11.04 -19.84
N ASN A 610 -8.64 -12.23 -20.37
CA ASN A 610 -8.04 -13.48 -19.90
C ASN A 610 -6.52 -13.44 -20.09
N GLY A 611 -5.78 -13.50 -18.97
CA GLY A 611 -4.33 -13.50 -18.96
C GLY A 611 -3.64 -12.16 -19.22
N PHE A 612 -4.37 -11.08 -19.61
CA PHE A 612 -3.75 -9.78 -19.87
C PHE A 612 -4.40 -8.68 -19.04
N ARG A 613 -3.56 -7.80 -18.48
CA ARG A 613 -3.99 -6.63 -17.74
C ARG A 613 -3.03 -5.47 -17.99
N ALA A 614 -3.60 -4.33 -18.31
CA ALA A 614 -2.89 -3.07 -18.41
C ALA A 614 -3.56 -2.03 -17.52
N THR A 615 -2.79 -1.36 -16.66
CA THR A 615 -3.26 -0.26 -15.84
C THR A 615 -2.50 0.99 -16.24
N PHE A 616 -3.23 2.05 -16.50
CA PHE A 616 -2.69 3.38 -16.73
C PHE A 616 -3.16 4.30 -15.60
N ARG A 617 -2.25 5.13 -15.09
CA ARG A 617 -2.55 6.16 -14.09
C ARG A 617 -1.99 7.49 -14.53
N CYS A 618 -2.77 8.53 -14.32
CA CYS A 618 -2.34 9.89 -14.52
C CYS A 618 -2.88 10.76 -13.39
N ASN A 619 -2.05 11.65 -12.89
CA ASN A 619 -2.51 12.68 -11.99
C ASN A 619 -1.71 13.98 -12.15
N TRP A 620 -2.40 15.07 -11.87
CA TRP A 620 -1.85 16.40 -11.70
C TRP A 620 -2.03 16.79 -10.25
N GLN A 621 -1.00 17.40 -9.68
CA GLN A 621 -0.97 17.84 -8.30
C GLN A 621 -0.36 19.24 -8.26
N GLN A 622 -1.00 20.14 -7.51
CA GLN A 622 -0.45 21.46 -7.22
C GLN A 622 -0.19 21.58 -5.72
N GLU A 623 1.05 21.84 -5.36
CA GLU A 623 1.47 22.12 -3.99
C GLU A 623 1.72 23.61 -3.80
N LYS A 624 1.16 24.18 -2.75
CA LYS A 624 1.35 25.58 -2.37
C LYS A 624 1.78 25.65 -0.92
N TYR A 625 2.98 26.14 -0.71
CA TYR A 625 3.54 26.42 0.62
C TYR A 625 3.29 27.87 1.00
N TYR A 626 3.22 28.14 2.29
CA TYR A 626 3.15 29.50 2.81
C TYR A 626 4.42 30.25 2.44
N HIS A 627 4.27 31.44 1.89
CA HIS A 627 5.37 32.28 1.37
C HIS A 627 6.22 31.69 0.21
N ALA A 628 5.75 30.68 -0.48
CA ALA A 628 6.43 30.14 -1.65
C ALA A 628 5.50 30.08 -2.87
N SER A 629 6.12 30.02 -4.05
CA SER A 629 5.38 29.82 -5.30
C SER A 629 4.71 28.46 -5.35
N SER A 630 3.59 28.35 -6.02
CA SER A 630 2.95 27.06 -6.25
C SER A 630 3.76 26.19 -7.20
N ASN A 631 3.74 24.89 -6.96
CA ASN A 631 4.47 23.88 -7.71
C ASN A 631 3.51 22.88 -8.34
N ASP A 632 3.61 22.73 -9.65
CA ASP A 632 2.82 21.73 -10.39
C ASP A 632 3.63 20.45 -10.59
N ILE A 633 3.04 19.31 -10.21
CA ILE A 633 3.60 17.99 -10.37
C ILE A 633 2.67 17.20 -11.29
N VAL A 634 3.23 16.63 -12.34
CA VAL A 634 2.53 15.69 -13.21
C VAL A 634 3.14 14.32 -13.03
N GLU A 635 2.29 13.34 -12.77
CA GLU A 635 2.67 11.94 -12.67
C GLU A 635 1.95 11.12 -13.71
N LEU A 636 2.69 10.35 -14.48
CA LEU A 636 2.20 9.37 -15.43
C LEU A 636 2.80 8.02 -15.08
N GLY A 637 1.98 7.00 -15.03
CA GLY A 637 2.46 5.67 -14.69
C GLY A 637 1.59 4.59 -15.32
N GLY A 638 2.11 3.38 -15.31
CA GLY A 638 1.37 2.23 -15.75
C GLY A 638 2.06 0.93 -15.43
N ASN A 639 1.26 -0.10 -15.32
CA ASN A 639 1.77 -1.45 -15.24
C ASN A 639 1.09 -2.34 -16.28
N LEU A 640 1.86 -3.29 -16.75
CA LEU A 640 1.42 -4.30 -17.68
C LEU A 640 1.68 -5.66 -17.07
N LYS A 641 0.71 -6.53 -17.16
CA LYS A 641 0.79 -7.92 -16.73
C LYS A 641 0.22 -8.82 -17.81
N TRP A 642 0.97 -9.83 -18.18
CA TRP A 642 0.57 -10.79 -19.20
C TRP A 642 0.89 -12.21 -18.72
N ASP A 643 -0.15 -13.02 -18.55
CA ASP A 643 -0.09 -14.43 -18.18
C ASP A 643 -0.42 -15.27 -19.41
N PHE A 644 0.51 -16.12 -19.85
CA PHE A 644 0.35 -17.03 -20.97
C PHE A 644 0.80 -18.44 -20.60
N GLY A 645 0.03 -19.05 -19.74
CA GLY A 645 0.23 -20.41 -19.27
C GLY A 645 1.29 -20.51 -18.17
N LYS A 646 2.45 -21.08 -18.48
CA LYS A 646 3.55 -21.20 -17.52
C LYS A 646 4.43 -19.96 -17.39
N PHE A 647 4.23 -18.99 -18.26
CA PHE A 647 5.01 -17.74 -18.26
C PHE A 647 4.12 -16.55 -17.92
N PHE A 648 4.68 -15.58 -17.25
CA PHE A 648 4.07 -14.27 -17.11
C PHE A 648 5.11 -13.16 -17.21
N VAL A 649 4.68 -12.05 -17.77
CA VAL A 649 5.46 -10.81 -17.87
C VAL A 649 4.84 -9.77 -16.95
N TYR A 650 5.66 -9.06 -16.22
CA TYR A 650 5.27 -7.88 -15.44
C TYR A 650 6.19 -6.72 -15.79
N SER A 651 5.61 -5.56 -15.99
CA SER A 651 6.36 -4.31 -16.18
C SER A 651 5.65 -3.19 -15.42
N ASP A 652 6.42 -2.31 -14.81
CA ASP A 652 5.91 -1.11 -14.13
C ASP A 652 6.78 0.09 -14.52
N ILE A 653 6.13 1.19 -14.89
CA ILE A 653 6.78 2.45 -15.21
C ILE A 653 6.08 3.58 -14.48
N LEU A 654 6.87 4.49 -13.89
CA LEU A 654 6.40 5.70 -13.26
C LEU A 654 7.30 6.86 -13.64
N TRP A 655 6.70 7.85 -14.26
CA TRP A 655 7.33 9.11 -14.61
C TRP A 655 6.71 10.24 -13.80
N LYS A 656 7.57 11.11 -13.23
CA LYS A 656 7.17 12.37 -12.60
C LYS A 656 8.05 13.47 -13.17
N ASN A 657 7.47 14.62 -13.45
CA ASN A 657 8.27 15.76 -13.90
C ASN A 657 9.25 16.24 -12.81
N LYS A 658 8.82 16.17 -11.53
CA LYS A 658 9.62 16.54 -10.35
C LYS A 658 8.95 16.04 -9.07
N SER A 659 9.66 16.05 -7.96
CA SER A 659 9.12 15.81 -6.62
C SER A 659 9.72 16.83 -5.64
N TYR A 660 8.96 17.15 -4.58
CA TYR A 660 9.38 18.02 -3.49
C TYR A 660 9.56 17.16 -2.24
N THR A 661 10.73 17.29 -1.61
CA THR A 661 11.03 16.62 -0.34
C THR A 661 10.98 17.60 0.83
N ALA A 662 11.09 18.89 0.53
CA ALA A 662 10.93 20.00 1.47
C ALA A 662 10.58 21.28 0.68
N VAL A 663 10.16 22.32 1.37
CA VAL A 663 9.86 23.63 0.76
C VAL A 663 10.99 24.16 -0.10
N CYS A 664 12.24 23.98 0.37
CA CYS A 664 13.45 24.44 -0.31
C CYS A 664 14.11 23.39 -1.22
N GLN A 665 13.53 22.17 -1.34
CA GLN A 665 14.21 21.06 -2.02
C GLN A 665 13.36 20.42 -3.09
N THR A 666 13.86 20.40 -4.32
CA THR A 666 13.24 19.77 -5.50
C THR A 666 14.11 18.66 -6.04
N THR A 667 13.51 17.51 -6.33
CA THR A 667 14.19 16.36 -6.93
C THR A 667 13.59 16.04 -8.30
N TYR A 668 14.46 15.83 -9.28
CA TYR A 668 14.15 15.40 -10.64
C TYR A 668 14.69 14.00 -10.86
N GLN A 669 13.80 13.07 -11.18
CA GLN A 669 14.14 11.68 -11.45
C GLN A 669 13.22 11.16 -12.55
N ASN A 670 13.79 10.77 -13.69
CA ASN A 670 12.97 10.57 -14.87
C ASN A 670 13.41 9.35 -15.70
N PRO A 671 12.61 8.30 -15.79
CA PRO A 671 11.48 7.94 -14.92
C PRO A 671 11.95 7.51 -13.52
N SER A 672 11.07 7.58 -12.53
CA SER A 672 11.38 7.16 -11.16
C SER A 672 11.34 5.62 -11.00
N ILE A 673 10.49 4.95 -11.78
CA ILE A 673 10.37 3.49 -11.85
C ILE A 673 10.38 3.09 -13.32
N ALA A 674 11.13 2.06 -13.67
CA ALA A 674 11.14 1.43 -15.00
C ALA A 674 11.58 -0.03 -14.88
N HIS A 675 10.71 -0.86 -14.32
CA HIS A 675 10.97 -2.26 -14.00
C HIS A 675 10.32 -3.20 -15.02
N VAL A 676 10.99 -4.28 -15.37
CA VAL A 676 10.44 -5.38 -16.18
C VAL A 676 10.94 -6.71 -15.66
N GLN A 677 10.05 -7.70 -15.65
CA GLN A 677 10.40 -9.08 -15.31
C GLN A 677 9.61 -10.09 -16.12
N VAL A 678 10.23 -11.22 -16.34
CA VAL A 678 9.61 -12.43 -16.90
C VAL A 678 9.76 -13.54 -15.87
N ALA A 679 8.69 -14.25 -15.60
CA ALA A 679 8.70 -15.39 -14.69
C ALA A 679 8.19 -16.63 -15.39
N TRP A 680 8.81 -17.76 -15.08
CA TRP A 680 8.49 -19.09 -15.55
C TRP A 680 8.10 -19.98 -14.37
N GLN A 681 6.85 -20.42 -14.36
CA GLN A 681 6.37 -21.43 -13.45
C GLN A 681 6.74 -22.81 -13.95
N THR A 682 7.87 -23.36 -13.50
CA THR A 682 8.38 -24.67 -13.95
C THR A 682 7.48 -25.80 -13.43
N THR A 683 7.08 -25.70 -12.17
CA THR A 683 6.15 -26.62 -11.49
C THR A 683 5.15 -25.80 -10.66
N LYS A 684 4.17 -26.45 -10.03
CA LYS A 684 3.26 -25.78 -9.07
C LYS A 684 4.00 -25.17 -7.87
N SER A 685 5.21 -25.62 -7.59
CA SER A 685 6.00 -25.25 -6.42
C SER A 685 7.23 -24.42 -6.73
N LEU A 686 7.65 -24.31 -7.99
CA LEU A 686 8.92 -23.69 -8.38
C LEU A 686 8.70 -22.60 -9.45
N TYR A 687 9.13 -21.38 -9.10
CA TYR A 687 9.21 -20.24 -10.00
C TYR A 687 10.67 -19.86 -10.25
N ILE A 688 11.00 -19.56 -11.48
CA ILE A 688 12.25 -18.92 -11.89
C ILE A 688 11.88 -17.62 -12.59
N SER A 689 12.42 -16.52 -12.13
CA SER A 689 12.15 -15.21 -12.73
C SER A 689 13.46 -14.52 -13.08
N ALA A 690 13.45 -13.75 -14.16
CA ALA A 690 14.53 -12.86 -14.54
C ALA A 690 13.97 -11.48 -14.84
N GLY A 691 14.72 -10.44 -14.55
CA GLY A 691 14.25 -9.08 -14.77
C GLY A 691 15.33 -8.03 -14.72
N LEU A 692 14.92 -6.81 -15.05
CA LEU A 692 15.72 -5.60 -14.96
C LEU A 692 15.04 -4.66 -13.95
N PRO A 693 15.72 -4.24 -12.87
CA PRO A 693 15.16 -3.31 -11.90
C PRO A 693 14.94 -1.92 -12.50
N TYR A 694 15.68 -1.59 -13.55
CA TYR A 694 15.56 -0.34 -14.27
C TYR A 694 16.02 -0.52 -15.73
N PHE A 695 15.07 -0.51 -16.68
CA PHE A 695 15.39 -0.72 -18.10
C PHE A 695 15.59 0.58 -18.90
N TRP A 696 15.38 1.75 -18.29
CA TRP A 696 15.45 3.05 -18.97
C TRP A 696 16.87 3.64 -19.08
N GLY A 697 17.90 2.83 -19.04
CA GLY A 697 19.30 3.26 -19.12
C GLY A 697 19.93 3.52 -17.74
N VAL A 698 20.73 4.59 -17.63
CA VAL A 698 21.41 4.92 -16.36
C VAL A 698 20.45 5.70 -15.45
N ARG A 699 20.19 5.18 -14.26
CA ARG A 699 19.42 5.91 -13.26
C ARG A 699 20.19 7.16 -12.82
N ALA A 700 19.56 8.31 -12.97
CA ALA A 700 20.12 9.60 -12.58
C ALA A 700 19.08 10.40 -11.79
N GLU A 701 19.59 11.19 -10.86
CA GLU A 701 18.78 12.05 -10.00
C GLU A 701 19.46 13.44 -9.92
N LYS A 702 18.66 14.49 -9.95
CA LYS A 702 19.12 15.86 -9.70
C LYS A 702 18.31 16.40 -8.53
N THR A 703 18.98 16.72 -7.44
CA THR A 703 18.38 17.39 -6.28
C THR A 703 18.86 18.84 -6.24
N MET A 704 17.94 19.76 -6.02
CA MET A 704 18.19 21.18 -5.89
C MET A 704 17.63 21.67 -4.57
N THR A 705 18.46 22.30 -3.75
CA THR A 705 18.05 22.96 -2.50
C THR A 705 18.43 24.43 -2.62
N ASN A 706 17.44 25.34 -2.48
CA ASN A 706 17.68 26.78 -2.56
C ASN A 706 16.88 27.47 -1.46
N GLN A 707 17.56 28.18 -0.58
CA GLN A 707 16.90 29.01 0.42
C GLN A 707 17.84 30.09 0.95
N GLY A 708 17.43 31.37 0.84
CA GLY A 708 18.32 32.51 1.18
C GLY A 708 19.59 32.47 0.35
N ASP A 709 20.71 32.62 1.01
CA ASP A 709 22.07 32.59 0.39
C ASP A 709 22.64 31.16 0.29
N TYR A 710 21.83 30.14 0.70
CA TYR A 710 22.23 28.75 0.53
C TYR A 710 21.66 28.16 -0.75
N SER A 711 22.53 27.57 -1.54
CA SER A 711 22.15 26.76 -2.70
C SER A 711 22.97 25.47 -2.76
N ASN A 712 22.30 24.37 -3.10
CA ASN A 712 22.98 23.09 -3.34
C ASN A 712 22.32 22.40 -4.54
N ILE A 713 23.12 22.04 -5.51
CA ILE A 713 22.71 21.25 -6.67
C ILE A 713 23.53 19.96 -6.66
N THR A 714 22.87 18.84 -6.40
CA THR A 714 23.50 17.52 -6.44
C THR A 714 22.97 16.73 -7.63
N LYS A 715 23.84 16.33 -8.55
CA LYS A 715 23.54 15.44 -9.66
C LYS A 715 24.15 14.07 -9.37
N THR A 716 23.29 13.08 -9.06
CA THR A 716 23.71 11.71 -8.74
C THR A 716 23.51 10.79 -9.95
N ARG A 717 24.55 10.03 -10.32
CA ARG A 717 24.49 8.98 -11.34
C ARG A 717 24.83 7.64 -10.73
N PHE A 718 23.91 6.71 -10.79
CA PHE A 718 24.05 5.35 -10.27
C PHE A 718 24.59 4.41 -11.35
N LYS A 719 25.85 4.60 -11.80
CA LYS A 719 26.46 3.82 -12.89
C LYS A 719 26.45 2.30 -12.61
N SER A 720 26.45 1.92 -11.35
CA SER A 720 26.43 0.52 -10.95
C SER A 720 25.04 -0.11 -10.93
N SER A 721 23.95 0.67 -10.98
CA SER A 721 22.57 0.17 -10.93
C SER A 721 21.87 0.09 -12.29
N SER A 722 22.49 0.59 -13.35
CA SER A 722 21.95 0.52 -14.70
C SER A 722 22.13 -0.86 -15.32
N LEU A 723 21.08 -1.39 -15.96
CA LEU A 723 21.08 -2.65 -16.70
C LEU A 723 21.68 -3.83 -15.91
N ARG A 724 21.25 -4.00 -14.65
CA ARG A 724 21.60 -5.19 -13.84
C ARG A 724 20.48 -6.23 -13.97
N PRO A 725 20.62 -7.22 -14.85
CA PRO A 725 19.68 -8.33 -14.83
C PRO A 725 19.81 -9.09 -13.52
N TRP A 726 18.69 -9.51 -12.98
CA TRP A 726 18.64 -10.35 -11.80
C TRP A 726 17.90 -11.64 -12.10
N ILE A 727 18.22 -12.68 -11.33
CA ILE A 727 17.52 -13.96 -11.34
C ILE A 727 16.95 -14.18 -9.92
N LEU A 728 15.70 -14.62 -9.88
CA LEU A 728 15.00 -15.03 -8.67
C LEU A 728 14.57 -16.47 -8.81
N ILE A 729 14.78 -17.23 -7.74
CA ILE A 729 14.27 -18.59 -7.57
C ILE A 729 13.38 -18.58 -6.34
N SER A 730 12.14 -19.05 -6.51
CA SER A 730 11.18 -19.22 -5.41
C SER A 730 10.68 -20.66 -5.42
N TRP A 731 10.87 -21.34 -4.32
CA TRP A 731 10.44 -22.72 -4.14
C TRP A 731 9.51 -22.84 -2.92
N THR A 732 8.25 -23.15 -3.20
CA THR A 732 7.19 -23.24 -2.22
C THR A 732 6.71 -24.66 -2.07
N ILE A 733 6.72 -25.20 -0.85
CA ILE A 733 6.17 -26.50 -0.51
C ILE A 733 4.92 -26.28 0.34
N ARG A 734 3.77 -26.80 -0.13
CA ARG A 734 2.52 -26.85 0.65
C ARG A 734 2.08 -28.29 0.78
N LYS A 735 1.89 -28.73 1.99
CA LYS A 735 1.34 -30.05 2.29
C LYS A 735 0.11 -29.88 3.17
N ASN A 736 -1.03 -30.29 2.65
CA ASN A 736 -2.25 -30.40 3.41
C ASN A 736 -2.45 -31.89 3.70
N THR A 737 -2.46 -32.28 4.96
CA THR A 737 -2.93 -33.60 5.35
C THR A 737 -4.45 -33.57 5.27
N SER A 738 -4.99 -33.99 4.14
CA SER A 738 -6.42 -34.34 4.05
C SER A 738 -6.62 -35.61 4.89
N GLN A 739 -6.97 -35.47 6.16
CA GLN A 739 -7.82 -36.50 6.75
C GLN A 739 -9.15 -36.35 6.01
N SER A 740 -9.56 -37.39 5.28
CA SER A 740 -10.91 -37.54 4.79
C SER A 740 -11.81 -37.47 6.02
N ILE A 741 -12.39 -36.31 6.29
CA ILE A 741 -13.51 -36.20 7.20
C ILE A 741 -14.63 -36.89 6.45
N ASP A 742 -15.02 -38.04 7.00
CA ASP A 742 -16.14 -38.82 6.56
C ASP A 742 -17.37 -37.88 6.38
N ASP A 743 -17.92 -37.79 5.17
CA ASP A 743 -19.04 -36.96 4.78
C ASP A 743 -20.39 -37.37 5.48
N ARG A 744 -20.29 -38.02 6.65
CA ARG A 744 -21.39 -38.57 7.43
C ARG A 744 -21.68 -37.84 8.73
N MET A 745 -21.30 -36.58 8.88
CA MET A 745 -21.84 -35.79 10.00
C MET A 745 -23.13 -35.11 9.58
N PRO A 746 -24.26 -35.40 10.27
CA PRO A 746 -25.54 -34.77 9.98
C PRO A 746 -25.47 -33.26 10.31
N ASN A 747 -26.09 -32.46 9.44
CA ASN A 747 -26.37 -31.06 9.68
C ASN A 747 -27.11 -30.86 11.00
N TYR A 748 -26.52 -30.21 11.98
CA TYR A 748 -27.19 -29.56 13.09
C TYR A 748 -26.82 -28.08 13.09
#